data_36805a6ed7bcfaf50778f927a4f62e69
#
_entry.id   36805a6ed7bcfaf50778f927a4f62e69
#
_cell.length_a   1.000
_cell.length_b   1.000
_cell.length_c   1.000
_cell.angle_alpha   90.00
_cell.angle_beta   90.00
_cell.angle_gamma   90.00
#
_symmetry.space_group_name_H-M   'P 1'
#
loop_
_entity.id
_entity.type
_entity.pdbx_description
1 polymer ?
#
loop_
_entity_poly.entity_id
_entity_poly.type
_entity_poly.pdbx_seq_one_letter_code
_entity_poly.pdbx_strand_id
1 'polypeptide(L)'
;MPLPFTSSLTGALALGFSAATLAATTSPGPLNLGEVNINAQSVITDNATTEGSGSYTTGAMSTAVGLPLSIRETPQSVSVITRQRMDDQGMNDLNDVVKYAPGITLRKFGGDRQQFLARGFIIDNLMYDGLPTSLSTFTLDTIAGADLAMYDHVEVVRGATGLMSGAGSPSATLNLVRKRPTATPQVSITTSAGSWDRYRTEVDASNKLNEAGTLRGRVVAAYEDDKSYIDERDKQRQTFYGVIEADLSDATTWTLGASKQRDDATSDWGSLPAGPNGEDLHLSRSTFLSNDWAYWDRDNVSLFTDLTTRFDNGWTSRLAFAKTWAESNTFSSYLSAAKGGGFTQSSGQYDTTDVQTNLDGSLSGPFRLFGREHELTLGASRRQEKFDQKGGFWAKATPIDIYNFDPGVIPKPDIADRTPYQSQNTATEEGVYAAARFNPFDPLHVIIGSRLSWYKYDNRSGTGDYKVTQQVTPYAGVVYDINDTYSVYASYTEIFKPQTQQDVAGSVLKPMTGESYEVGIKGEYFNGELNASVALFDMTQENRAYALDTQPASCLATNRTCYEAAGEVRSRGLDAEISGAITPDWQASAAYTLVLSQFVKDKAFDKGNLFAPNQPKHLFKAATTYHLQGDLQKVRIGADVLAQSATYGRVGNGHAEQDPYAVVGLMAGYRLDEHWDARVNLNNVLDQKYWQGIPTASGSGTYGDPRNLMFSLKWTL
;
A
#
# COMPACT_ATOMS: atom_id res chain seq x y z
N MET A 1 -38.57 28.50 -24.15
CA MET A 1 -38.98 28.20 -22.77
C MET A 1 -38.89 26.72 -22.59
N PRO A 2 -37.94 26.27 -21.84
CA PRO A 2 -38.13 25.13 -20.94
C PRO A 2 -37.64 25.46 -19.55
N LEU A 3 -38.36 24.94 -18.55
CA LEU A 3 -38.10 25.09 -17.12
C LEU A 3 -37.01 24.07 -16.68
N PRO A 4 -36.18 24.40 -15.70
CA PRO A 4 -35.18 23.48 -15.14
C PRO A 4 -35.80 22.66 -14.00
N PHE A 5 -35.62 21.38 -14.02
CA PHE A 5 -35.81 20.50 -12.87
C PHE A 5 -34.54 20.43 -12.05
N THR A 6 -34.55 21.10 -10.91
CA THR A 6 -33.60 20.91 -9.82
C THR A 6 -34.14 19.81 -8.88
N SER A 7 -33.49 18.67 -8.82
CA SER A 7 -33.72 17.70 -7.77
C SER A 7 -32.59 17.74 -6.75
N SER A 8 -32.83 18.44 -5.66
CA SER A 8 -32.05 18.41 -4.43
C SER A 8 -32.40 17.15 -3.65
N LEU A 9 -31.46 16.22 -3.52
CA LEU A 9 -31.53 15.12 -2.56
C LEU A 9 -30.72 15.51 -1.32
N THR A 10 -31.38 16.19 -0.39
CA THR A 10 -30.93 16.34 1.01
C THR A 10 -31.70 15.33 1.84
N GLY A 11 -31.12 14.15 2.03
CA GLY A 11 -31.58 13.12 2.97
C GLY A 11 -30.65 13.13 4.19
N ALA A 12 -31.00 13.93 5.22
CA ALA A 12 -30.36 13.83 6.52
C ALA A 12 -30.84 12.55 7.24
N LEU A 13 -29.94 11.55 7.40
CA LEU A 13 -30.17 10.43 8.29
C LEU A 13 -29.86 10.87 9.72
N ALA A 14 -30.90 11.28 10.47
CA ALA A 14 -30.85 11.43 11.90
C ALA A 14 -31.05 10.03 12.54
N LEU A 15 -29.98 9.40 12.98
CA LEU A 15 -30.06 8.22 13.85
C LEU A 15 -30.26 8.68 15.29
N GLY A 16 -31.53 8.61 15.75
CA GLY A 16 -31.88 8.80 17.15
C GLY A 16 -31.46 7.58 17.97
N PHE A 17 -30.50 7.79 18.87
CA PHE A 17 -30.18 6.81 19.91
C PHE A 17 -31.22 6.91 21.02
N SER A 18 -32.13 5.95 21.09
CA SER A 18 -32.96 5.73 22.28
C SER A 18 -32.17 4.88 23.29
N ALA A 19 -31.84 5.49 24.42
CA ALA A 19 -31.23 4.79 25.55
C ALA A 19 -32.27 3.84 26.17
N ALA A 20 -32.12 2.54 25.98
CA ALA A 20 -32.83 1.53 26.74
C ALA A 20 -32.03 1.20 28.00
N THR A 21 -32.54 1.59 29.15
CA THR A 21 -32.07 1.14 30.47
C THR A 21 -32.38 -0.34 30.66
N LEU A 22 -31.37 -1.20 30.66
CA LEU A 22 -31.45 -2.60 31.02
C LEU A 22 -31.07 -2.76 32.49
N ALA A 23 -32.00 -3.35 33.24
CA ALA A 23 -31.86 -3.66 34.65
C ALA A 23 -30.78 -4.75 34.88
N ALA A 24 -30.04 -4.56 35.96
CA ALA A 24 -29.01 -5.49 36.42
C ALA A 24 -29.61 -6.84 36.82
N THR A 25 -29.02 -7.92 36.26
CA THR A 25 -29.16 -9.28 36.81
C THR A 25 -27.79 -9.85 37.13
N THR A 26 -27.64 -10.17 38.39
CA THR A 26 -26.67 -11.04 39.10
C THR A 26 -25.50 -11.65 38.36
N SER A 27 -24.30 -11.27 38.80
CA SER A 27 -22.98 -11.81 38.45
C SER A 27 -22.87 -13.32 38.76
N PRO A 28 -22.30 -14.14 37.84
CA PRO A 28 -21.63 -15.38 38.22
C PRO A 28 -20.28 -15.06 38.88
N GLY A 29 -19.90 -15.79 39.90
CA GLY A 29 -18.67 -15.60 40.67
C GLY A 29 -17.40 -15.76 39.83
N PRO A 30 -16.25 -15.26 40.34
CA PRO A 30 -15.01 -15.23 39.58
C PRO A 30 -14.51 -16.64 39.27
N LEU A 31 -14.34 -16.95 37.99
CA LEU A 31 -13.53 -18.07 37.50
C LEU A 31 -12.07 -17.81 37.89
N ASN A 32 -11.53 -18.67 38.73
CA ASN A 32 -10.12 -18.68 39.11
C ASN A 32 -9.28 -19.12 37.89
N LEU A 33 -8.88 -18.18 37.04
CA LEU A 33 -7.86 -18.38 36.04
C LEU A 33 -6.52 -18.35 36.78
N GLY A 34 -5.74 -19.45 36.71
CA GLY A 34 -4.44 -19.53 37.32
C GLY A 34 -3.57 -18.33 36.95
N GLU A 35 -2.71 -17.92 37.88
CA GLU A 35 -1.76 -16.82 37.67
C GLU A 35 -0.98 -17.03 36.35
N VAL A 36 -1.33 -16.28 35.33
CA VAL A 36 -0.47 -16.11 34.15
C VAL A 36 0.59 -15.11 34.54
N ASN A 37 1.81 -15.60 34.79
CA ASN A 37 2.97 -14.73 34.96
C ASN A 37 3.28 -14.08 33.59
N ILE A 38 2.67 -12.94 33.32
CA ILE A 38 2.98 -12.11 32.17
C ILE A 38 4.26 -11.36 32.52
N ASN A 39 5.39 -11.80 31.98
CA ASN A 39 6.60 -10.98 31.95
C ASN A 39 6.30 -9.75 31.08
N ALA A 40 6.33 -8.56 31.66
CA ALA A 40 6.05 -7.29 30.97
C ALA A 40 6.92 -7.04 29.72
N GLN A 41 7.97 -7.81 29.49
CA GLN A 41 8.84 -7.73 28.32
C GLN A 41 8.32 -8.49 27.08
N SER A 42 7.43 -9.48 27.24
CA SER A 42 6.78 -10.17 26.09
C SER A 42 5.59 -9.38 25.53
N VAL A 43 4.99 -8.50 26.31
CA VAL A 43 3.74 -7.80 26.00
C VAL A 43 3.86 -6.88 24.77
N ILE A 44 5.02 -6.25 24.53
CA ILE A 44 5.15 -5.24 23.45
C ILE A 44 5.26 -5.87 22.07
N THR A 45 5.89 -7.04 21.94
CA THR A 45 5.98 -7.75 20.65
C THR A 45 4.72 -8.59 20.36
N ASP A 46 4.07 -9.12 21.39
CA ASP A 46 2.81 -9.86 21.25
C ASP A 46 1.64 -8.94 20.85
N ASN A 47 1.65 -7.67 21.32
CA ASN A 47 0.59 -6.71 20.98
C ASN A 47 0.60 -6.21 19.53
N ALA A 48 1.69 -6.38 18.79
CA ALA A 48 1.78 -6.01 17.37
C ALA A 48 1.38 -7.15 16.43
N THR A 49 1.46 -8.42 16.88
CA THR A 49 1.06 -9.57 16.06
C THR A 49 -0.46 -9.63 15.95
N THR A 50 -0.97 -9.78 14.73
CA THR A 50 -2.42 -9.82 14.48
C THR A 50 -2.93 -11.21 14.15
N GLU A 51 -2.03 -12.15 13.79
CA GLU A 51 -2.36 -13.53 13.53
C GLU A 51 -2.95 -14.20 14.79
N GLY A 52 -4.09 -14.88 14.64
CA GLY A 52 -4.79 -15.54 15.75
C GLY A 52 -5.53 -14.61 16.71
N SER A 53 -5.44 -13.28 16.54
CA SER A 53 -6.13 -12.32 17.41
C SER A 53 -7.66 -12.29 17.21
N GLY A 54 -8.16 -12.69 16.04
CA GLY A 54 -9.56 -12.53 15.65
C GLY A 54 -10.01 -11.07 15.48
N SER A 55 -9.09 -10.11 15.60
CA SER A 55 -9.38 -8.68 15.67
C SER A 55 -9.13 -7.97 14.31
N TYR A 56 -9.87 -6.89 14.07
CA TYR A 56 -9.65 -5.95 12.97
C TYR A 56 -8.75 -4.77 13.36
N THR A 57 -8.19 -4.77 14.55
CA THR A 57 -7.25 -3.77 15.04
C THR A 57 -6.04 -4.39 15.73
N THR A 58 -5.05 -3.59 16.10
CA THR A 58 -3.83 -4.00 16.81
C THR A 58 -3.57 -3.10 18.01
N GLY A 59 -2.84 -3.60 19.00
CA GLY A 59 -2.45 -2.84 20.19
C GLY A 59 -1.24 -1.93 19.95
N ALA A 60 -0.38 -2.19 18.96
CA ALA A 60 0.83 -1.39 18.73
C ALA A 60 1.25 -1.41 17.26
N MET A 61 1.97 -0.35 16.85
CA MET A 61 2.64 -0.24 15.57
C MET A 61 3.89 0.65 15.69
N SER A 62 4.88 0.48 14.81
CA SER A 62 6.14 1.23 14.90
C SER A 62 6.51 2.04 13.65
N THR A 63 5.76 1.90 12.56
CA THR A 63 6.09 2.49 11.23
C THR A 63 6.16 4.02 11.24
N ALA A 64 5.42 4.71 12.12
CA ALA A 64 5.36 6.16 12.12
C ALA A 64 6.63 6.84 12.66
N VAL A 65 7.16 6.39 13.80
CA VAL A 65 8.25 7.07 14.53
C VAL A 65 9.34 6.12 15.07
N GLY A 66 9.27 4.82 14.74
CA GLY A 66 10.23 3.83 15.23
C GLY A 66 10.08 3.46 16.72
N LEU A 67 9.03 3.92 17.37
CA LEU A 67 8.62 3.54 18.71
C LEU A 67 7.34 2.69 18.63
N PRO A 68 7.19 1.63 19.44
CA PRO A 68 5.98 0.83 19.48
C PRO A 68 4.87 1.59 20.22
N LEU A 69 4.06 2.33 19.46
CA LEU A 69 2.95 3.13 19.97
C LEU A 69 1.61 2.51 19.61
N SER A 70 0.61 2.70 20.45
CA SER A 70 -0.78 2.38 20.10
C SER A 70 -1.30 3.31 18.99
N ILE A 71 -2.41 2.93 18.36
CA ILE A 71 -3.07 3.79 17.37
C ILE A 71 -3.40 5.15 17.98
N ARG A 72 -3.86 5.17 19.24
CA ARG A 72 -4.23 6.39 19.98
C ARG A 72 -3.04 7.30 20.25
N GLU A 73 -1.89 6.73 20.61
CA GLU A 73 -0.67 7.47 20.95
C GLU A 73 0.10 8.01 19.73
N THR A 74 -0.19 7.51 18.52
CA THR A 74 0.49 7.93 17.29
C THR A 74 -0.13 9.21 16.74
N PRO A 75 0.59 10.36 16.69
CA PRO A 75 0.02 11.63 16.23
C PRO A 75 -0.01 11.75 14.69
N GLN A 76 -0.52 10.74 14.01
CA GLN A 76 -0.76 10.67 12.56
C GLN A 76 -1.96 9.78 12.28
N SER A 77 -2.57 9.94 11.11
CA SER A 77 -3.58 9.01 10.61
C SER A 77 -2.91 7.69 10.24
N VAL A 78 -3.23 6.65 10.99
CA VAL A 78 -2.66 5.30 10.82
C VAL A 78 -3.78 4.26 10.78
N SER A 79 -3.54 3.17 10.05
CA SER A 79 -4.45 2.03 9.97
C SER A 79 -3.65 0.74 9.96
N VAL A 80 -4.23 -0.34 10.46
CA VAL A 80 -3.68 -1.69 10.34
C VAL A 80 -4.70 -2.60 9.68
N ILE A 81 -4.29 -3.30 8.64
CA ILE A 81 -5.08 -4.34 7.99
C ILE A 81 -4.59 -5.66 8.55
N THR A 82 -5.32 -6.21 9.51
CA THR A 82 -4.94 -7.40 10.27
C THR A 82 -5.09 -8.68 9.46
N ARG A 83 -4.44 -9.77 9.91
CA ARG A 83 -4.58 -11.09 9.30
C ARG A 83 -6.04 -11.53 9.26
N GLN A 84 -6.78 -11.36 10.36
CA GLN A 84 -8.20 -11.72 10.42
C GLN A 84 -9.03 -11.00 9.35
N ARG A 85 -8.82 -9.69 9.19
CA ARG A 85 -9.51 -8.92 8.16
C ARG A 85 -9.14 -9.38 6.75
N MET A 86 -7.85 -9.67 6.49
CA MET A 86 -7.40 -10.20 5.21
C MET A 86 -8.05 -11.55 4.92
N ASP A 87 -8.10 -12.43 5.91
CA ASP A 87 -8.75 -13.74 5.78
C ASP A 87 -10.24 -13.60 5.49
N ASP A 88 -10.99 -12.83 6.28
CA ASP A 88 -12.44 -12.67 6.10
C ASP A 88 -12.82 -12.08 4.75
N GLN A 89 -12.08 -11.06 4.27
CA GLN A 89 -12.34 -10.43 2.98
C GLN A 89 -11.71 -11.20 1.79
N GLY A 90 -10.98 -12.30 2.03
CA GLY A 90 -10.33 -13.12 0.98
C GLY A 90 -9.25 -12.37 0.22
N MET A 91 -8.47 -11.50 0.89
CA MET A 91 -7.37 -10.77 0.29
C MET A 91 -6.16 -11.69 0.11
N ASN A 92 -5.65 -11.80 -1.12
CA ASN A 92 -4.54 -12.68 -1.46
C ASN A 92 -3.26 -11.93 -1.85
N ASP A 93 -3.36 -10.67 -2.29
CA ASP A 93 -2.19 -9.85 -2.62
C ASP A 93 -2.32 -8.41 -2.10
N LEU A 94 -1.24 -7.65 -2.19
CA LEU A 94 -1.19 -6.26 -1.70
C LEU A 94 -2.22 -5.35 -2.39
N ASN A 95 -2.62 -5.66 -3.63
CA ASN A 95 -3.62 -4.87 -4.35
C ASN A 95 -4.99 -5.01 -3.71
N ASP A 96 -5.33 -6.19 -3.20
CA ASP A 96 -6.56 -6.42 -2.44
C ASP A 96 -6.56 -5.58 -1.15
N VAL A 97 -5.43 -5.57 -0.42
CA VAL A 97 -5.28 -4.73 0.78
C VAL A 97 -5.47 -3.25 0.41
N VAL A 98 -4.78 -2.76 -0.60
CA VAL A 98 -4.86 -1.35 -1.03
C VAL A 98 -6.27 -0.97 -1.48
N LYS A 99 -6.97 -1.88 -2.19
CA LYS A 99 -8.37 -1.69 -2.61
C LYS A 99 -9.27 -1.39 -1.42
N TYR A 100 -9.05 -2.02 -0.26
CA TYR A 100 -9.88 -1.88 0.93
C TYR A 100 -9.24 -1.08 2.08
N ALA A 101 -7.96 -0.70 1.97
CA ALA A 101 -7.29 0.11 3.00
C ALA A 101 -7.86 1.52 3.09
N PRO A 102 -8.04 2.08 4.31
CA PRO A 102 -8.52 3.44 4.52
C PRO A 102 -7.68 4.50 3.82
N GLY A 103 -8.34 5.46 3.16
CA GLY A 103 -7.68 6.62 2.56
C GLY A 103 -6.80 6.35 1.33
N ILE A 104 -6.73 5.12 0.84
CA ILE A 104 -5.90 4.75 -0.32
C ILE A 104 -6.79 4.41 -1.52
N THR A 105 -6.39 4.86 -2.69
CA THR A 105 -7.03 4.53 -3.97
C THR A 105 -6.12 3.62 -4.78
N LEU A 106 -6.63 2.48 -5.20
CA LEU A 106 -5.98 1.60 -6.16
C LEU A 106 -6.35 2.07 -7.57
N ARG A 107 -5.34 2.30 -8.39
CA ARG A 107 -5.51 2.62 -9.81
C ARG A 107 -4.76 1.60 -10.67
N LYS A 108 -5.44 0.96 -11.60
CA LYS A 108 -4.79 0.17 -12.66
C LYS A 108 -4.26 1.10 -13.74
N PHE A 109 -3.12 0.73 -14.33
CA PHE A 109 -2.39 1.55 -15.29
C PHE A 109 -2.07 0.76 -16.58
N GLY A 110 -2.96 -0.10 -16.95
CA GLY A 110 -2.80 -1.06 -18.04
C GLY A 110 -2.07 -2.33 -17.60
N GLY A 111 -2.48 -3.44 -18.12
CA GLY A 111 -1.96 -4.76 -17.76
C GLY A 111 -2.07 -5.03 -16.25
N ASP A 112 -0.99 -5.54 -15.69
CA ASP A 112 -0.89 -5.79 -14.24
C ASP A 112 -0.21 -4.65 -13.47
N ARG A 113 0.05 -3.50 -14.12
CA ARG A 113 0.65 -2.35 -13.45
C ARG A 113 -0.36 -1.62 -12.61
N GLN A 114 0.02 -1.33 -11.39
CA GLN A 114 -0.86 -0.71 -10.40
C GLN A 114 -0.16 0.48 -9.75
N GLN A 115 -0.93 1.49 -9.42
CA GLN A 115 -0.50 2.65 -8.66
C GLN A 115 -1.39 2.82 -7.44
N PHE A 116 -0.77 3.16 -6.34
CA PHE A 116 -1.45 3.46 -5.08
C PHE A 116 -1.41 4.97 -4.87
N LEU A 117 -2.54 5.57 -4.56
CA LEU A 117 -2.65 6.99 -4.30
C LEU A 117 -3.23 7.23 -2.91
N ALA A 118 -2.64 8.17 -2.20
CA ALA A 118 -3.17 8.68 -0.93
C ALA A 118 -3.09 10.20 -0.90
N ARG A 119 -4.14 10.85 -0.44
CA ARG A 119 -4.18 12.31 -0.24
C ARG A 119 -3.75 13.14 -1.47
N GLY A 120 -3.99 12.66 -2.70
CA GLY A 120 -3.63 13.34 -3.96
C GLY A 120 -2.26 12.95 -4.54
N PHE A 121 -1.44 12.16 -3.83
CA PHE A 121 -0.10 11.80 -4.26
C PHE A 121 0.05 10.31 -4.48
N ILE A 122 0.96 9.92 -5.38
CA ILE A 122 1.32 8.51 -5.60
C ILE A 122 2.15 8.04 -4.42
N ILE A 123 1.83 6.85 -3.90
CA ILE A 123 2.63 6.16 -2.89
C ILE A 123 3.84 5.55 -3.58
N ASP A 124 5.02 5.96 -3.17
CA ASP A 124 6.32 5.45 -3.64
C ASP A 124 7.17 4.83 -2.50
N ASN A 125 6.64 4.82 -1.29
CA ASN A 125 7.26 4.20 -0.12
C ASN A 125 6.51 2.93 0.30
N LEU A 126 7.20 1.80 0.15
CA LEU A 126 6.82 0.50 0.68
C LEU A 126 7.88 0.07 1.69
N MET A 127 7.49 -0.62 2.74
CA MET A 127 8.42 -1.19 3.72
C MET A 127 8.14 -2.68 3.89
N TYR A 128 9.19 -3.41 4.22
CA TYR A 128 9.12 -4.79 4.69
C TYR A 128 9.77 -4.86 6.08
N ASP A 129 8.99 -5.19 7.11
CA ASP A 129 9.42 -5.17 8.52
C ASP A 129 10.12 -3.84 8.92
N GLY A 130 9.59 -2.72 8.41
CA GLY A 130 10.14 -1.37 8.67
C GLY A 130 11.34 -0.97 7.81
N LEU A 131 11.84 -1.84 6.90
CA LEU A 131 12.92 -1.50 5.98
C LEU A 131 12.35 -0.91 4.67
N PRO A 132 12.68 0.35 4.34
CA PRO A 132 12.13 1.02 3.17
C PRO A 132 12.57 0.38 1.85
N THR A 133 11.63 0.28 0.91
CA THR A 133 11.84 -0.23 -0.45
C THR A 133 11.30 0.78 -1.45
N SER A 134 12.03 1.06 -2.51
CA SER A 134 11.58 1.98 -3.57
C SER A 134 10.53 1.32 -4.46
N LEU A 135 9.44 2.04 -4.72
CA LEU A 135 8.49 1.71 -5.79
C LEU A 135 8.77 2.65 -6.97
N SER A 136 9.59 2.24 -7.92
CA SER A 136 9.75 2.99 -9.17
C SER A 136 8.60 2.71 -10.13
N THR A 137 8.38 3.58 -11.11
CA THR A 137 7.34 3.37 -12.14
C THR A 137 7.53 2.06 -12.91
N PHE A 138 8.76 1.57 -13.00
CA PHE A 138 9.10 0.34 -13.73
C PHE A 138 9.07 -0.90 -12.85
N THR A 139 9.21 -0.76 -11.53
CA THR A 139 9.21 -1.86 -10.55
C THR A 139 7.90 -1.97 -9.77
N LEU A 140 6.97 -1.03 -9.95
CA LEU A 140 5.64 -1.06 -9.33
C LEU A 140 4.93 -2.38 -9.52
N ASP A 141 5.06 -2.97 -10.69
CA ASP A 141 4.47 -4.24 -11.06
C ASP A 141 5.17 -5.46 -10.44
N THR A 142 6.46 -5.36 -10.09
CA THR A 142 7.24 -6.49 -9.56
C THR A 142 7.10 -6.62 -8.03
N ILE A 143 7.04 -5.49 -7.33
CA ILE A 143 7.03 -5.43 -5.86
C ILE A 143 5.61 -5.18 -5.32
N ALA A 144 4.80 -4.40 -6.04
CA ALA A 144 3.44 -4.05 -5.62
C ALA A 144 2.45 -5.22 -5.62
N GLY A 145 2.73 -6.32 -6.31
CA GLY A 145 1.91 -7.53 -6.34
C GLY A 145 2.27 -8.56 -5.27
N ALA A 146 2.83 -8.16 -4.12
CA ALA A 146 3.26 -9.08 -3.06
C ALA A 146 2.11 -10.00 -2.59
N ASP A 147 2.36 -11.31 -2.59
CA ASP A 147 1.45 -12.32 -2.06
C ASP A 147 1.36 -12.23 -0.54
N LEU A 148 0.15 -12.25 0.01
CA LEU A 148 -0.10 -12.02 1.45
C LEU A 148 0.07 -13.28 2.31
N ALA A 149 0.31 -14.46 1.75
CA ALA A 149 0.47 -15.69 2.51
C ALA A 149 1.55 -15.60 3.60
N MET A 150 2.64 -14.86 3.32
CA MET A 150 3.79 -14.72 4.22
C MET A 150 3.71 -13.52 5.18
N TYR A 151 2.64 -12.70 5.14
CA TYR A 151 2.51 -11.52 5.98
C TYR A 151 1.45 -11.69 7.08
N ASP A 152 1.77 -11.18 8.26
CA ASP A 152 0.87 -11.09 9.40
C ASP A 152 -0.14 -9.96 9.21
N HIS A 153 0.34 -8.77 8.88
CA HIS A 153 -0.50 -7.59 8.67
C HIS A 153 0.16 -6.55 7.77
N VAL A 154 -0.62 -5.53 7.39
CA VAL A 154 -0.12 -4.36 6.67
C VAL A 154 -0.45 -3.10 7.47
N GLU A 155 0.59 -2.34 7.83
CA GLU A 155 0.44 -1.03 8.47
C GLU A 155 0.41 0.07 7.41
N VAL A 156 -0.42 1.07 7.60
CA VAL A 156 -0.59 2.23 6.73
C VAL A 156 -0.37 3.50 7.54
N VAL A 157 0.61 4.31 7.17
CA VAL A 157 0.83 5.65 7.75
C VAL A 157 0.60 6.68 6.66
N ARG A 158 -0.43 7.53 6.82
CA ARG A 158 -0.81 8.56 5.84
C ARG A 158 -0.09 9.87 6.10
N GLY A 159 0.26 10.60 5.03
CA GLY A 159 0.98 11.86 5.07
C GLY A 159 2.47 11.74 4.75
N ALA A 160 3.26 12.71 5.16
CA ALA A 160 4.71 12.70 5.00
C ALA A 160 5.34 11.80 6.06
N THR A 161 6.15 10.83 5.64
CA THR A 161 6.76 9.79 6.50
C THR A 161 8.28 9.83 6.47
N GLY A 162 8.86 10.96 6.08
CA GLY A 162 10.30 11.09 5.79
C GLY A 162 11.23 10.77 6.96
N LEU A 163 10.77 10.84 8.22
CA LEU A 163 11.55 10.44 9.39
C LEU A 163 12.01 8.98 9.27
N MET A 164 11.11 8.06 8.96
CA MET A 164 11.40 6.61 8.88
C MET A 164 11.69 6.15 7.45
N SER A 165 10.93 6.64 6.47
CA SER A 165 11.05 6.19 5.08
C SER A 165 12.18 6.84 4.28
N GLY A 166 12.68 8.00 4.72
CA GLY A 166 13.62 8.81 3.95
C GLY A 166 12.98 9.54 2.79
N ALA A 167 13.55 9.41 1.58
CA ALA A 167 13.06 10.09 0.38
C ALA A 167 11.76 9.47 -0.15
N GLY A 168 10.82 10.30 -0.56
CA GLY A 168 9.53 9.87 -1.14
C GLY A 168 8.52 11.01 -1.33
N SER A 169 7.30 10.65 -1.67
CA SER A 169 6.17 11.58 -1.83
C SER A 169 5.40 11.77 -0.52
N PRO A 170 4.78 12.93 -0.28
CA PRO A 170 3.95 13.15 0.90
C PRO A 170 2.57 12.48 0.73
N SER A 171 2.55 11.17 0.65
CA SER A 171 1.35 10.38 0.33
C SER A 171 0.95 9.47 1.49
N ALA A 172 1.57 8.34 1.55
CA ALA A 172 1.51 7.35 2.62
C ALA A 172 2.72 6.41 2.55
N THR A 173 2.94 5.64 3.60
CA THR A 173 3.82 4.48 3.62
C THR A 173 3.01 3.24 3.97
N LEU A 174 3.26 2.16 3.23
CA LEU A 174 2.73 0.83 3.51
C LEU A 174 3.86 -0.03 4.05
N ASN A 175 3.67 -0.66 5.22
CA ASN A 175 4.63 -1.57 5.81
C ASN A 175 4.01 -2.98 5.89
N LEU A 176 4.60 -3.92 5.18
CA LEU A 176 4.21 -5.33 5.22
C LEU A 176 5.02 -6.03 6.31
N VAL A 177 4.34 -6.48 7.34
CA VAL A 177 4.96 -7.18 8.48
C VAL A 177 4.86 -8.68 8.25
N ARG A 178 6.01 -9.37 8.22
CA ARG A 178 6.09 -10.81 7.93
C ARG A 178 5.65 -11.63 9.13
N LYS A 179 5.07 -12.80 8.85
CA LYS A 179 4.79 -13.84 9.85
C LYS A 179 6.07 -14.32 10.51
N ARG A 180 6.06 -14.48 11.82
CA ARG A 180 7.19 -14.99 12.61
C ARG A 180 6.97 -16.45 13.01
N PRO A 181 8.05 -17.22 13.33
CA PRO A 181 7.91 -18.57 13.84
C PRO A 181 7.21 -18.60 15.20
N THR A 182 6.45 -19.65 15.44
CA THR A 182 5.74 -19.90 16.70
C THR A 182 6.46 -20.97 17.55
N ALA A 183 6.36 -20.85 18.86
CA ALA A 183 6.93 -21.85 19.79
C ALA A 183 6.06 -23.10 19.90
N THR A 184 4.77 -22.99 19.57
CA THR A 184 3.81 -24.11 19.52
C THR A 184 3.61 -24.56 18.08
N PRO A 185 3.36 -25.86 17.83
CA PRO A 185 3.03 -26.36 16.51
C PRO A 185 1.82 -25.63 15.93
N GLN A 186 1.98 -25.14 14.73
CA GLN A 186 0.91 -24.51 13.95
C GLN A 186 1.04 -24.97 12.51
N VAL A 187 -0.01 -25.58 11.98
CA VAL A 187 -0.06 -26.02 10.58
C VAL A 187 -1.42 -25.63 10.03
N SER A 188 -1.45 -24.99 8.88
CA SER A 188 -2.69 -24.77 8.15
C SER A 188 -2.53 -25.04 6.66
N ILE A 189 -3.60 -25.52 6.05
CA ILE A 189 -3.72 -25.72 4.61
C ILE A 189 -5.01 -25.03 4.17
N THR A 190 -4.89 -24.09 3.25
CA THR A 190 -6.05 -23.40 2.67
C THR A 190 -6.12 -23.71 1.18
N THR A 191 -7.25 -24.19 0.70
CA THR A 191 -7.51 -24.41 -0.72
C THR A 191 -8.70 -23.56 -1.13
N SER A 192 -8.58 -22.88 -2.26
CA SER A 192 -9.64 -22.00 -2.78
C SER A 192 -9.90 -22.27 -4.25
N ALA A 193 -11.16 -22.13 -4.66
CA ALA A 193 -11.60 -22.23 -6.05
C ALA A 193 -12.63 -21.13 -6.33
N GLY A 194 -12.56 -20.51 -7.50
CA GLY A 194 -13.42 -19.38 -7.81
C GLY A 194 -13.71 -19.15 -9.29
N SER A 195 -14.38 -18.05 -9.56
CA SER A 195 -14.71 -17.61 -10.92
C SER A 195 -13.45 -17.49 -11.77
N TRP A 196 -13.60 -17.73 -13.09
CA TRP A 196 -12.55 -17.69 -14.10
C TRP A 196 -11.43 -18.71 -13.84
N ASP A 197 -11.82 -19.94 -13.50
CA ASP A 197 -10.87 -21.05 -13.24
C ASP A 197 -9.74 -20.68 -12.27
N ARG A 198 -10.06 -19.88 -11.25
CA ARG A 198 -9.07 -19.49 -10.23
C ARG A 198 -8.96 -20.57 -9.17
N TYR A 199 -7.76 -21.09 -9.00
CA TYR A 199 -7.43 -22.12 -8.00
C TYR A 199 -6.22 -21.65 -7.19
N ARG A 200 -6.30 -21.76 -5.86
CA ARG A 200 -5.18 -21.42 -4.98
C ARG A 200 -5.06 -22.44 -3.87
N THR A 201 -3.83 -22.84 -3.56
CA THR A 201 -3.51 -23.64 -2.38
C THR A 201 -2.37 -22.98 -1.62
N GLU A 202 -2.53 -22.88 -0.30
CA GLU A 202 -1.57 -22.31 0.64
C GLU A 202 -1.30 -23.30 1.75
N VAL A 203 -0.03 -23.50 2.11
CA VAL A 203 0.44 -24.31 3.24
C VAL A 203 1.29 -23.42 4.13
N ASP A 204 1.00 -23.40 5.42
CA ASP A 204 1.73 -22.63 6.42
C ASP A 204 2.03 -23.54 7.62
N ALA A 205 3.29 -23.74 7.93
CA ALA A 205 3.73 -24.60 9.02
C ALA A 205 4.81 -23.94 9.86
N SER A 206 4.61 -23.92 11.15
CA SER A 206 5.52 -23.32 12.13
C SER A 206 5.66 -24.18 13.38
N ASN A 207 6.86 -24.24 13.92
CA ASN A 207 7.13 -24.96 15.17
C ASN A 207 8.49 -24.57 15.76
N LYS A 208 8.71 -24.97 17.03
CA LYS A 208 10.06 -25.09 17.60
C LYS A 208 10.85 -26.19 16.90
N LEU A 209 12.13 -25.97 16.68
CA LEU A 209 13.05 -26.91 16.01
C LEU A 209 13.99 -27.61 16.98
N ASN A 210 14.00 -27.21 18.27
CA ASN A 210 14.73 -27.87 19.34
C ASN A 210 13.84 -28.01 20.58
N GLU A 211 14.24 -28.90 21.51
CA GLU A 211 13.46 -29.15 22.73
C GLU A 211 13.29 -27.91 23.63
N ALA A 212 14.34 -27.10 23.71
CA ALA A 212 14.34 -25.87 24.52
C ALA A 212 13.41 -24.76 23.97
N GLY A 213 12.96 -24.86 22.70
CA GLY A 213 12.17 -23.81 22.07
C GLY A 213 12.97 -22.54 21.67
N THR A 214 14.29 -22.57 21.86
CA THR A 214 15.19 -21.45 21.51
C THR A 214 15.50 -21.36 20.03
N LEU A 215 15.19 -22.40 19.25
CA LEU A 215 15.26 -22.40 17.80
C LEU A 215 13.85 -22.70 17.26
N ARG A 216 13.32 -21.80 16.45
CA ARG A 216 11.98 -21.87 15.86
C ARG A 216 12.06 -21.67 14.36
N GLY A 217 11.14 -22.26 13.62
CA GLY A 217 11.08 -22.11 12.17
C GLY A 217 9.66 -22.06 11.64
N ARG A 218 9.49 -21.36 10.52
CA ARG A 218 8.23 -21.31 9.78
C ARG A 218 8.50 -21.42 8.29
N VAL A 219 7.64 -22.13 7.59
CA VAL A 219 7.61 -22.21 6.14
C VAL A 219 6.20 -21.93 5.64
N VAL A 220 6.11 -21.13 4.59
CA VAL A 220 4.85 -20.86 3.88
C VAL A 220 5.07 -21.11 2.40
N ALA A 221 4.14 -21.83 1.77
CA ALA A 221 4.13 -22.04 0.33
C ALA A 221 2.73 -21.78 -0.21
N ALA A 222 2.63 -21.05 -1.30
CA ALA A 222 1.36 -20.83 -2.01
C ALA A 222 1.54 -21.02 -3.51
N TYR A 223 0.53 -21.61 -4.13
CA TYR A 223 0.40 -21.75 -5.58
C TYR A 223 -0.98 -21.23 -6.00
N GLU A 224 -0.99 -20.39 -7.02
CA GLU A 224 -2.23 -19.87 -7.62
C GLU A 224 -2.15 -20.03 -9.14
N ASP A 225 -3.23 -20.50 -9.74
CA ASP A 225 -3.44 -20.58 -11.19
C ASP A 225 -4.79 -19.91 -11.45
N ASP A 226 -4.80 -18.79 -12.15
CA ASP A 226 -5.99 -18.02 -12.41
C ASP A 226 -6.06 -17.53 -13.85
N LYS A 227 -7.26 -17.63 -14.43
CA LYS A 227 -7.64 -16.87 -15.60
C LYS A 227 -8.28 -15.55 -15.19
N SER A 228 -8.46 -14.67 -16.14
CA SER A 228 -9.09 -13.37 -15.93
C SER A 228 -10.50 -13.33 -16.54
N TYR A 229 -11.30 -12.34 -16.15
CA TYR A 229 -12.49 -11.95 -16.91
C TYR A 229 -12.13 -11.28 -18.25
N ILE A 230 -10.87 -10.89 -18.44
CA ILE A 230 -10.33 -10.39 -19.71
C ILE A 230 -9.86 -11.60 -20.52
N ASP A 231 -10.32 -11.70 -21.76
CA ASP A 231 -9.98 -12.78 -22.68
C ASP A 231 -8.46 -12.90 -22.81
N GLU A 232 -7.95 -14.11 -23.05
CA GLU A 232 -6.50 -14.44 -23.22
C GLU A 232 -5.61 -14.14 -22.00
N ARG A 233 -6.12 -13.56 -20.91
CA ARG A 233 -5.29 -13.29 -19.72
C ARG A 233 -5.33 -14.44 -18.75
N ASP A 234 -4.15 -14.93 -18.41
CA ASP A 234 -3.91 -15.92 -17.36
C ASP A 234 -2.73 -15.51 -16.50
N LYS A 235 -2.62 -16.11 -15.33
CA LYS A 235 -1.49 -15.91 -14.42
C LYS A 235 -1.29 -17.13 -13.54
N GLN A 236 -0.04 -17.56 -13.45
CA GLN A 236 0.41 -18.54 -12.47
C GLN A 236 1.34 -17.88 -11.48
N ARG A 237 1.05 -18.04 -10.18
CA ARG A 237 1.87 -17.49 -9.10
C ARG A 237 2.37 -18.60 -8.19
N GLN A 238 3.65 -18.53 -7.86
CA GLN A 238 4.30 -19.40 -6.89
C GLN A 238 4.97 -18.55 -5.82
N THR A 239 4.67 -18.83 -4.55
CA THR A 239 5.25 -18.11 -3.41
C THR A 239 5.85 -19.10 -2.44
N PHE A 240 7.09 -18.84 -2.03
CA PHE A 240 7.79 -19.58 -0.98
C PHE A 240 8.37 -18.60 0.03
N TYR A 241 8.22 -18.92 1.29
CA TYR A 241 8.75 -18.17 2.41
C TYR A 241 9.28 -19.14 3.45
N GLY A 242 10.47 -18.84 3.97
CA GLY A 242 11.06 -19.57 5.07
C GLY A 242 11.75 -18.62 6.03
N VAL A 243 11.56 -18.83 7.33
CA VAL A 243 12.20 -18.03 8.37
C VAL A 243 12.55 -18.89 9.55
N ILE A 244 13.72 -18.64 10.14
CA ILE A 244 14.16 -19.21 11.41
C ILE A 244 14.43 -18.09 12.40
N GLU A 245 14.18 -18.37 13.67
CA GLU A 245 14.56 -17.53 14.80
C GLU A 245 15.36 -18.36 15.79
N ALA A 246 16.46 -17.79 16.25
CA ALA A 246 17.33 -18.38 17.25
C ALA A 246 17.53 -17.40 18.41
N ASP A 247 17.15 -17.80 19.62
CA ASP A 247 17.46 -17.07 20.83
C ASP A 247 18.93 -17.38 21.19
N LEU A 248 19.83 -16.43 20.86
CA LEU A 248 21.26 -16.54 21.13
C LEU A 248 21.55 -16.38 22.63
N SER A 249 20.67 -15.68 23.33
CA SER A 249 20.59 -15.53 24.78
C SER A 249 19.15 -15.17 25.16
N ASP A 250 18.85 -15.08 26.45
CA ASP A 250 17.54 -14.65 26.96
C ASP A 250 17.17 -13.21 26.47
N ALA A 251 18.19 -12.41 26.15
CA ALA A 251 18.00 -11.03 25.67
C ALA A 251 18.10 -10.87 24.16
N THR A 252 18.69 -11.83 23.42
CA THR A 252 19.05 -11.63 22.02
C THR A 252 18.44 -12.71 21.13
N THR A 253 17.62 -12.27 20.19
CA THR A 253 17.05 -13.12 19.14
C THR A 253 17.65 -12.77 17.78
N TRP A 254 18.10 -13.76 17.04
CA TRP A 254 18.52 -13.65 15.66
C TRP A 254 17.48 -14.26 14.74
N THR A 255 17.08 -13.50 13.72
CA THR A 255 16.13 -13.91 12.67
C THR A 255 16.87 -14.00 11.34
N LEU A 256 16.63 -15.06 10.58
CA LEU A 256 17.09 -15.21 9.20
C LEU A 256 15.94 -15.76 8.35
N GLY A 257 15.65 -15.13 7.23
CA GLY A 257 14.61 -15.62 6.34
C GLY A 257 14.84 -15.27 4.88
N ALA A 258 14.12 -15.99 4.03
CA ALA A 258 14.11 -15.77 2.59
C ALA A 258 12.70 -15.96 2.03
N SER A 259 12.42 -15.27 0.94
CA SER A 259 11.19 -15.49 0.16
C SER A 259 11.48 -15.49 -1.33
N LYS A 260 10.65 -16.20 -2.06
CA LYS A 260 10.61 -16.17 -3.52
C LYS A 260 9.15 -16.11 -3.97
N GLN A 261 8.86 -15.16 -4.87
CA GLN A 261 7.59 -15.10 -5.59
C GLN A 261 7.89 -15.05 -7.08
N ARG A 262 7.22 -15.90 -7.85
CA ARG A 262 7.28 -15.92 -9.30
C ARG A 262 5.86 -15.82 -9.85
N ASP A 263 5.66 -14.90 -10.78
CA ASP A 263 4.43 -14.71 -11.53
C ASP A 263 4.76 -14.90 -13.01
N ASP A 264 4.15 -15.89 -13.66
CA ASP A 264 4.16 -16.08 -15.11
C ASP A 264 2.78 -15.67 -15.62
N ALA A 265 2.70 -14.67 -16.53
CA ALA A 265 1.42 -14.07 -16.93
C ALA A 265 1.35 -13.71 -18.41
N THR A 266 0.22 -14.01 -19.03
CA THR A 266 -0.19 -13.39 -20.30
C THR A 266 -0.80 -12.03 -19.98
N SER A 267 -0.23 -10.95 -20.53
CA SER A 267 -0.65 -9.60 -20.17
C SER A 267 -0.54 -8.62 -21.33
N ASP A 268 -1.38 -7.60 -21.30
CA ASP A 268 -1.34 -6.46 -22.20
C ASP A 268 -0.57 -5.29 -21.56
N TRP A 269 0.09 -4.49 -22.37
CA TRP A 269 0.78 -3.30 -21.84
C TRP A 269 -0.17 -2.14 -21.59
N GLY A 270 -1.12 -1.93 -22.49
CA GLY A 270 -1.91 -0.70 -22.58
C GLY A 270 -3.36 -0.82 -22.21
N SER A 271 -3.97 -1.99 -22.22
CA SER A 271 -5.40 -2.21 -22.00
C SER A 271 -6.32 -1.34 -22.92
N LEU A 272 -7.49 -0.92 -22.46
CA LEU A 272 -8.49 -0.28 -23.30
C LEU A 272 -8.21 1.21 -23.53
N PRO A 273 -8.32 1.72 -24.77
CA PRO A 273 -8.18 3.12 -25.09
C PRO A 273 -9.48 3.90 -24.87
N ALA A 274 -9.38 5.23 -24.79
CA ALA A 274 -10.47 6.18 -24.97
C ALA A 274 -10.45 6.78 -26.38
N GLY A 275 -11.54 7.41 -26.79
CA GLY A 275 -11.58 8.26 -27.96
C GLY A 275 -10.66 9.48 -27.82
N PRO A 276 -10.45 10.29 -28.91
CA PRO A 276 -9.49 11.38 -28.96
C PRO A 276 -9.68 12.46 -27.89
N ASN A 277 -10.92 12.67 -27.42
CA ASN A 277 -11.25 13.62 -26.37
C ASN A 277 -11.73 12.95 -25.08
N GLY A 278 -11.51 11.65 -24.93
CA GLY A 278 -11.89 10.89 -23.75
C GLY A 278 -13.22 10.15 -23.85
N GLU A 279 -13.81 10.07 -25.03
CA GLU A 279 -15.08 9.36 -25.26
C GLU A 279 -14.96 7.87 -24.88
N ASP A 280 -15.99 7.33 -24.22
CA ASP A 280 -16.11 5.89 -23.98
C ASP A 280 -16.38 5.17 -25.31
N LEU A 281 -15.52 4.27 -25.70
CA LEU A 281 -15.63 3.46 -26.91
C LEU A 281 -16.54 2.24 -26.73
N HIS A 282 -17.15 2.08 -25.57
CA HIS A 282 -18.10 1.02 -25.21
C HIS A 282 -17.58 -0.41 -25.45
N LEU A 283 -16.27 -0.62 -25.26
CA LEU A 283 -15.67 -1.93 -25.38
C LEU A 283 -16.14 -2.86 -24.25
N SER A 284 -16.12 -4.17 -24.52
CA SER A 284 -16.45 -5.18 -23.52
C SER A 284 -15.45 -5.12 -22.35
N ARG A 285 -15.89 -5.51 -21.14
CA ARG A 285 -14.99 -5.73 -20.02
C ARG A 285 -13.95 -6.81 -20.31
N SER A 286 -14.32 -7.80 -21.14
CA SER A 286 -13.45 -8.92 -21.50
C SER A 286 -12.50 -8.62 -22.66
N THR A 287 -12.60 -7.45 -23.31
CA THR A 287 -11.76 -7.12 -24.48
C THR A 287 -10.27 -7.14 -24.13
N PHE A 288 -9.51 -7.92 -24.89
CA PHE A 288 -8.04 -8.00 -24.86
C PHE A 288 -7.48 -7.42 -26.15
N LEU A 289 -6.65 -6.39 -26.05
CA LEU A 289 -6.06 -5.66 -27.19
C LEU A 289 -4.52 -5.82 -27.26
N SER A 290 -4.04 -7.01 -26.92
CA SER A 290 -2.66 -7.43 -27.11
C SER A 290 -2.62 -8.72 -27.93
N ASN A 291 -1.53 -9.41 -27.98
CA ASN A 291 -1.35 -10.58 -28.85
C ASN A 291 -1.18 -11.86 -28.03
N ASP A 292 -1.47 -13.01 -28.62
CA ASP A 292 -1.37 -14.34 -28.01
C ASP A 292 0.07 -14.72 -27.57
N TRP A 293 1.08 -14.08 -28.15
CA TRP A 293 2.48 -14.24 -27.78
C TRP A 293 2.95 -13.27 -26.67
N ALA A 294 2.08 -12.39 -26.16
CA ALA A 294 2.43 -11.41 -25.13
C ALA A 294 2.60 -12.09 -23.77
N TYR A 295 3.62 -11.68 -23.02
CA TYR A 295 3.86 -12.14 -21.67
C TYR A 295 4.44 -11.04 -20.78
N TRP A 296 4.27 -11.21 -19.48
CA TRP A 296 4.85 -10.33 -18.46
C TRP A 296 5.20 -11.15 -17.23
N ASP A 297 6.39 -11.74 -17.25
CA ASP A 297 6.86 -12.60 -16.18
C ASP A 297 7.63 -11.79 -15.14
N ARG A 298 7.52 -12.19 -13.86
CA ARG A 298 8.17 -11.55 -12.73
C ARG A 298 8.76 -12.59 -11.79
N ASP A 299 9.95 -12.31 -11.29
CA ASP A 299 10.61 -13.11 -10.25
C ASP A 299 11.14 -12.17 -9.16
N ASN A 300 10.76 -12.41 -7.93
CA ASN A 300 11.16 -11.61 -6.77
C ASN A 300 11.74 -12.51 -5.71
N VAL A 301 13.02 -12.37 -5.43
CA VAL A 301 13.73 -13.11 -4.37
C VAL A 301 14.18 -12.12 -3.31
N SER A 302 13.88 -12.39 -2.05
CA SER A 302 14.32 -11.58 -0.92
C SER A 302 15.04 -12.43 0.12
N LEU A 303 16.17 -11.94 0.60
CA LEU A 303 16.90 -12.44 1.76
C LEU A 303 16.89 -11.35 2.82
N PHE A 304 16.57 -11.71 4.05
CA PHE A 304 16.55 -10.76 5.18
C PHE A 304 17.07 -11.41 6.45
N THR A 305 17.63 -10.59 7.31
CA THR A 305 18.06 -10.98 8.65
C THR A 305 17.96 -9.81 9.60
N ASP A 306 17.64 -10.06 10.84
CA ASP A 306 17.72 -9.08 11.93
C ASP A 306 18.23 -9.71 13.22
N LEU A 307 18.95 -8.89 13.98
CA LEU A 307 19.45 -9.20 15.32
C LEU A 307 18.80 -8.19 16.26
N THR A 308 17.96 -8.68 17.16
CA THR A 308 17.28 -7.85 18.16
C THR A 308 17.76 -8.23 19.56
N THR A 309 18.25 -7.23 20.32
CA THR A 309 18.66 -7.41 21.71
C THR A 309 17.84 -6.51 22.61
N ARG A 310 17.21 -7.10 23.62
CA ARG A 310 16.44 -6.41 24.67
C ARG A 310 17.29 -6.40 25.95
N PHE A 311 17.65 -5.20 26.38
CA PHE A 311 18.46 -5.00 27.58
C PHE A 311 17.58 -4.90 28.83
N ASP A 312 18.10 -5.30 29.99
CA ASP A 312 17.37 -5.26 31.27
C ASP A 312 16.88 -3.86 31.67
N ASN A 313 17.48 -2.82 31.14
CA ASN A 313 17.09 -1.43 31.38
C ASN A 313 15.95 -0.93 30.48
N GLY A 314 15.30 -1.82 29.73
CA GLY A 314 14.19 -1.50 28.82
C GLY A 314 14.62 -1.00 27.43
N TRP A 315 15.93 -0.91 27.15
CA TRP A 315 16.41 -0.55 25.83
C TRP A 315 16.36 -1.75 24.88
N THR A 316 16.11 -1.48 23.61
CA THR A 316 16.14 -2.47 22.54
C THR A 316 17.06 -1.99 21.43
N SER A 317 18.01 -2.82 21.01
CA SER A 317 18.78 -2.60 19.79
C SER A 317 18.30 -3.53 18.69
N ARG A 318 18.21 -3.04 17.46
CA ARG A 318 17.92 -3.84 16.27
C ARG A 318 18.95 -3.52 15.18
N LEU A 319 19.53 -4.55 14.60
CA LEU A 319 20.32 -4.46 13.37
C LEU A 319 19.64 -5.31 12.31
N ALA A 320 19.17 -4.68 11.24
CA ALA A 320 18.40 -5.34 10.20
C ALA A 320 19.04 -5.15 8.82
N PHE A 321 19.02 -6.21 8.03
CA PHE A 321 19.48 -6.23 6.66
C PHE A 321 18.46 -6.92 5.78
N ALA A 322 18.21 -6.38 4.58
CA ALA A 322 17.44 -7.03 3.54
C ALA A 322 18.06 -6.79 2.17
N LYS A 323 18.01 -7.81 1.32
CA LYS A 323 18.37 -7.68 -0.08
C LYS A 323 17.33 -8.37 -0.95
N THR A 324 16.80 -7.62 -1.91
CA THR A 324 15.78 -8.08 -2.85
C THR A 324 16.32 -8.00 -4.25
N TRP A 325 16.12 -9.06 -5.02
CA TRP A 325 16.36 -9.14 -6.45
C TRP A 325 14.99 -9.28 -7.10
N ALA A 326 14.58 -8.27 -7.84
CA ALA A 326 13.33 -8.26 -8.59
C ALA A 326 13.65 -8.24 -10.08
N GLU A 327 13.09 -9.19 -10.82
CA GLU A 327 13.25 -9.31 -12.25
C GLU A 327 11.88 -9.26 -12.93
N SER A 328 11.81 -8.58 -14.08
CA SER A 328 10.60 -8.56 -14.91
C SER A 328 10.99 -8.70 -16.37
N ASN A 329 10.45 -9.70 -17.04
CA ASN A 329 10.62 -9.98 -18.44
C ASN A 329 9.29 -9.73 -19.16
N THR A 330 9.28 -8.74 -20.05
CA THR A 330 8.07 -8.29 -20.72
C THR A 330 8.24 -8.30 -22.22
N PHE A 331 7.32 -8.93 -22.93
CA PHE A 331 7.14 -8.75 -24.35
C PHE A 331 5.65 -8.57 -24.62
N SER A 332 5.23 -7.38 -24.96
CA SER A 332 3.82 -7.06 -25.08
C SER A 332 3.59 -5.93 -26.08
N SER A 333 2.33 -5.67 -26.35
CA SER A 333 1.88 -4.62 -27.28
C SER A 333 1.18 -3.49 -26.55
N TYR A 334 1.28 -2.31 -27.14
CA TYR A 334 0.59 -1.11 -26.68
C TYR A 334 -0.06 -0.36 -27.85
N LEU A 335 -1.12 0.36 -27.53
CA LEU A 335 -1.89 1.11 -28.51
C LEU A 335 -1.42 2.55 -28.63
N SER A 336 -1.65 3.12 -29.81
CA SER A 336 -1.52 4.55 -30.05
C SER A 336 -2.65 5.02 -30.95
N ALA A 337 -3.21 6.20 -30.68
CA ALA A 337 -4.17 6.84 -31.57
C ALA A 337 -3.48 7.20 -32.90
N ALA A 338 -4.05 6.81 -34.02
CA ALA A 338 -3.53 7.11 -35.34
C ALA A 338 -3.86 8.55 -35.77
N LYS A 339 -2.91 9.23 -36.45
CA LYS A 339 -3.09 10.61 -36.91
C LYS A 339 -4.30 10.84 -37.82
N GLY A 340 -4.76 9.79 -38.49
CA GLY A 340 -5.93 9.79 -39.39
C GLY A 340 -7.22 9.27 -38.75
N GLY A 341 -7.23 9.02 -37.44
CA GLY A 341 -8.30 8.33 -36.72
C GLY A 341 -8.06 6.82 -36.63
N GLY A 342 -8.72 6.17 -35.68
CA GLY A 342 -8.53 4.75 -35.34
C GLY A 342 -7.27 4.52 -34.46
N PHE A 343 -6.82 3.27 -34.42
CA PHE A 343 -5.74 2.85 -33.54
C PHE A 343 -4.67 2.07 -34.30
N THR A 344 -3.44 2.18 -33.80
CA THR A 344 -2.32 1.34 -34.22
C THR A 344 -1.75 0.62 -33.02
N GLN A 345 -1.22 -0.58 -33.23
CA GLN A 345 -0.51 -1.36 -32.24
C GLN A 345 1.00 -1.38 -32.56
N SER A 346 1.80 -1.17 -31.53
CA SER A 346 3.25 -1.32 -31.54
C SER A 346 3.66 -2.29 -30.45
N SER A 347 4.87 -2.84 -30.53
CA SER A 347 5.37 -3.82 -29.56
C SER A 347 6.61 -3.31 -28.84
N GLY A 348 6.81 -3.79 -27.63
CA GLY A 348 8.01 -3.56 -26.84
C GLY A 348 8.42 -4.82 -26.08
N GLN A 349 9.73 -4.99 -25.94
CA GLN A 349 10.33 -6.05 -25.12
C GLN A 349 11.33 -5.44 -24.16
N TYR A 350 11.24 -5.80 -22.88
CA TYR A 350 12.16 -5.29 -21.87
C TYR A 350 12.46 -6.38 -20.85
N ASP A 351 13.75 -6.49 -20.52
CA ASP A 351 14.28 -7.27 -19.41
C ASP A 351 14.73 -6.26 -18.36
N THR A 352 14.09 -6.29 -17.20
CA THR A 352 14.33 -5.35 -16.10
C THR A 352 14.83 -6.11 -14.90
N THR A 353 15.89 -5.62 -14.28
CA THR A 353 16.41 -6.09 -13.00
C THR A 353 16.50 -4.92 -12.03
N ASP A 354 15.90 -5.06 -10.86
CA ASP A 354 15.99 -4.11 -9.74
C ASP A 354 16.54 -4.82 -8.51
N VAL A 355 17.74 -4.43 -8.08
CA VAL A 355 18.38 -4.99 -6.89
C VAL A 355 18.39 -3.95 -5.79
N GLN A 356 17.62 -4.19 -4.75
CA GLN A 356 17.54 -3.31 -3.59
C GLN A 356 18.26 -3.93 -2.39
N THR A 357 19.09 -3.13 -1.72
CA THR A 357 19.85 -3.52 -0.54
C THR A 357 19.59 -2.51 0.57
N ASN A 358 19.13 -2.98 1.71
CA ASN A 358 18.77 -2.17 2.87
C ASN A 358 19.56 -2.61 4.09
N LEU A 359 20.06 -1.67 4.85
CA LEU A 359 20.69 -1.86 6.15
C LEU A 359 20.14 -0.79 7.09
N ASP A 360 19.66 -1.19 8.25
CA ASP A 360 19.21 -0.29 9.31
C ASP A 360 19.72 -0.77 10.67
N GLY A 361 20.23 0.15 11.46
CA GLY A 361 20.60 -0.08 12.84
C GLY A 361 19.88 0.92 13.73
N SER A 362 19.15 0.45 14.73
CA SER A 362 18.41 1.30 15.65
C SER A 362 18.61 0.91 17.12
N LEU A 363 18.42 1.89 17.97
CA LEU A 363 18.45 1.76 19.43
C LEU A 363 17.27 2.55 19.97
N SER A 364 16.37 1.93 20.72
CA SER A 364 15.21 2.57 21.31
C SER A 364 15.05 2.16 22.77
N GLY A 365 14.51 3.05 23.60
CA GLY A 365 14.25 2.71 24.99
C GLY A 365 13.93 3.92 25.86
N PRO A 366 13.62 3.65 27.16
CA PRO A 366 13.26 4.66 28.11
C PRO A 366 14.51 5.43 28.62
N PHE A 367 14.30 6.72 28.91
CA PHE A 367 15.26 7.53 29.64
C PHE A 367 14.55 8.43 30.68
N ARG A 368 15.27 8.83 31.71
CA ARG A 368 14.68 9.68 32.76
C ARG A 368 15.20 11.11 32.65
N LEU A 369 14.26 12.06 32.65
CA LEU A 369 14.54 13.49 32.68
C LEU A 369 13.50 14.19 33.55
N PHE A 370 13.97 15.09 34.43
CA PHE A 370 13.10 15.82 35.38
C PHE A 370 12.19 14.93 36.24
N GLY A 371 12.66 13.72 36.61
CA GLY A 371 11.94 12.77 37.44
C GLY A 371 10.85 11.95 36.71
N ARG A 372 10.72 12.12 35.41
CA ARG A 372 9.75 11.40 34.56
C ARG A 372 10.46 10.49 33.56
N GLU A 373 9.76 9.49 33.10
CA GLU A 373 10.22 8.58 32.07
C GLU A 373 9.76 9.06 30.69
N HIS A 374 10.68 9.01 29.73
CA HIS A 374 10.56 9.42 28.35
C HIS A 374 11.09 8.30 27.47
N GLU A 375 10.84 8.36 26.16
CA GLU A 375 11.31 7.37 25.20
C GLU A 375 12.17 8.03 24.14
N LEU A 376 13.20 7.33 23.69
CA LEU A 376 14.12 7.77 22.65
C LEU A 376 14.33 6.65 21.64
N THR A 377 14.32 7.00 20.36
CA THR A 377 14.84 6.15 19.29
C THR A 377 15.94 6.89 18.55
N LEU A 378 17.02 6.17 18.22
CA LEU A 378 18.13 6.63 17.42
C LEU A 378 18.42 5.59 16.36
N GLY A 379 18.77 6.00 15.16
CA GLY A 379 19.12 5.01 14.15
C GLY A 379 19.91 5.60 12.98
N ALA A 380 20.44 4.66 12.19
CA ALA A 380 21.13 4.95 10.94
C ALA A 380 20.74 3.91 9.89
N SER A 381 20.52 4.37 8.69
CA SER A 381 20.10 3.50 7.60
C SER A 381 20.86 3.77 6.31
N ARG A 382 20.98 2.72 5.50
CA ARG A 382 21.47 2.81 4.12
C ARG A 382 20.59 1.98 3.22
N ARG A 383 20.10 2.60 2.14
CA ARG A 383 19.37 1.95 1.06
C ARG A 383 20.12 2.16 -0.25
N GLN A 384 20.23 1.10 -1.05
CA GLN A 384 20.77 1.18 -2.40
C GLN A 384 19.85 0.41 -3.36
N GLU A 385 19.48 1.06 -4.44
CA GLU A 385 18.75 0.49 -5.57
C GLU A 385 19.67 0.51 -6.80
N LYS A 386 19.77 -0.64 -7.48
CA LYS A 386 20.46 -0.79 -8.75
C LYS A 386 19.46 -1.25 -9.78
N PHE A 387 19.13 -0.36 -10.68
CA PHE A 387 18.17 -0.60 -11.76
C PHE A 387 18.91 -0.81 -13.08
N ASP A 388 18.60 -1.89 -13.78
CA ASP A 388 19.07 -2.21 -15.14
C ASP A 388 17.88 -2.66 -15.97
N GLN A 389 17.59 -1.93 -17.04
CA GLN A 389 16.57 -2.29 -18.02
C GLN A 389 17.20 -2.30 -19.42
N LYS A 390 17.06 -3.43 -20.11
CA LYS A 390 17.49 -3.64 -21.49
C LYS A 390 16.32 -4.08 -22.32
N GLY A 391 16.32 -3.68 -23.59
CA GLY A 391 15.23 -4.08 -24.46
C GLY A 391 15.08 -3.17 -25.64
N GLY A 392 13.84 -2.80 -25.93
CA GLY A 392 13.52 -1.84 -26.97
C GLY A 392 12.11 -2.04 -27.53
N PHE A 393 11.83 -1.30 -28.57
CA PHE A 393 10.52 -1.25 -29.21
C PHE A 393 10.62 -1.36 -30.70
N TRP A 394 9.54 -1.75 -31.36
CA TRP A 394 9.41 -1.78 -32.80
C TRP A 394 8.72 -0.50 -33.28
N ALA A 395 9.39 0.25 -34.15
CA ALA A 395 8.87 1.52 -34.66
C ALA A 395 7.71 1.34 -35.65
N LYS A 396 7.56 0.15 -36.23
CA LYS A 396 6.48 -0.17 -37.16
C LYS A 396 5.20 -0.37 -36.37
N ALA A 397 4.24 0.55 -36.51
CA ALA A 397 2.91 0.45 -35.94
C ALA A 397 1.95 -0.20 -36.96
N THR A 398 1.15 -1.16 -36.53
CA THR A 398 0.18 -1.87 -37.36
C THR A 398 -1.23 -1.33 -37.05
N PRO A 399 -2.00 -0.84 -38.06
CA PRO A 399 -3.39 -0.48 -37.85
C PRO A 399 -4.21 -1.66 -37.37
N ILE A 400 -5.11 -1.45 -36.41
CA ILE A 400 -6.00 -2.46 -35.85
C ILE A 400 -7.44 -1.96 -35.76
N ASP A 401 -8.38 -2.89 -35.87
CA ASP A 401 -9.79 -2.69 -35.51
C ASP A 401 -9.99 -3.15 -34.07
N ILE A 402 -10.18 -2.20 -33.16
CA ILE A 402 -10.36 -2.49 -31.71
C ILE A 402 -11.68 -3.20 -31.38
N TYR A 403 -12.65 -3.19 -32.29
CA TYR A 403 -13.96 -3.84 -32.10
C TYR A 403 -13.99 -5.30 -32.59
N ASN A 404 -13.07 -5.67 -33.50
CA ASN A 404 -12.96 -7.00 -34.07
C ASN A 404 -11.48 -7.46 -34.07
N PHE A 405 -10.77 -7.18 -32.98
CA PHE A 405 -9.35 -7.53 -32.86
C PHE A 405 -9.19 -9.04 -32.57
N ASP A 406 -8.37 -9.70 -33.36
CA ASP A 406 -7.94 -11.08 -33.15
C ASP A 406 -6.48 -11.06 -32.62
N PRO A 407 -6.21 -11.55 -31.38
CA PRO A 407 -4.89 -11.58 -30.79
C PRO A 407 -3.84 -12.34 -31.62
N GLY A 408 -4.25 -13.32 -32.44
CA GLY A 408 -3.36 -14.09 -33.32
C GLY A 408 -3.01 -13.42 -34.64
N VAL A 409 -3.66 -12.29 -35.00
CA VAL A 409 -3.52 -11.68 -36.33
C VAL A 409 -2.15 -11.00 -36.56
N ILE A 410 -1.50 -10.51 -35.51
CA ILE A 410 -0.20 -9.84 -35.59
C ILE A 410 0.89 -10.82 -35.13
N PRO A 411 1.77 -11.28 -36.05
CA PRO A 411 2.81 -12.23 -35.67
C PRO A 411 3.82 -11.58 -34.70
N LYS A 412 4.44 -12.41 -33.88
CA LYS A 412 5.51 -12.00 -32.98
C LYS A 412 6.64 -11.35 -33.78
N PRO A 413 7.03 -10.09 -33.46
CA PRO A 413 8.09 -9.38 -34.20
C PRO A 413 9.47 -10.04 -34.03
N ASP A 414 10.32 -9.94 -35.05
CA ASP A 414 11.70 -10.39 -34.93
C ASP A 414 12.51 -9.43 -34.05
N ILE A 415 13.28 -9.98 -33.12
CA ILE A 415 14.15 -9.21 -32.22
C ILE A 415 15.22 -8.42 -32.99
N ALA A 416 15.63 -8.88 -34.14
CA ALA A 416 16.62 -8.19 -35.00
C ALA A 416 16.14 -6.80 -35.46
N ASP A 417 14.83 -6.60 -35.61
CA ASP A 417 14.22 -5.35 -36.07
C ASP A 417 13.93 -4.35 -34.94
N ARG A 418 14.29 -4.70 -33.70
CA ARG A 418 14.03 -3.88 -32.53
C ARG A 418 14.93 -2.66 -32.45
N THR A 419 14.36 -1.48 -32.21
CA THR A 419 15.15 -0.30 -31.82
C THR A 419 15.64 -0.48 -30.39
N PRO A 420 16.95 -0.58 -30.14
CA PRO A 420 17.49 -0.87 -28.82
C PRO A 420 17.19 0.24 -27.80
N TYR A 421 16.96 -0.17 -26.56
CA TYR A 421 16.83 0.70 -25.39
C TYR A 421 17.61 0.13 -24.22
N GLN A 422 18.28 0.99 -23.46
CA GLN A 422 18.94 0.62 -22.22
C GLN A 422 18.82 1.76 -21.21
N SER A 423 18.52 1.41 -19.97
CA SER A 423 18.53 2.33 -18.83
C SER A 423 19.22 1.66 -17.65
N GLN A 424 20.26 2.29 -17.14
CA GLN A 424 21.01 1.80 -15.98
C GLN A 424 21.23 2.94 -15.00
N ASN A 425 20.86 2.74 -13.75
CA ASN A 425 21.12 3.72 -12.71
C ASN A 425 21.36 3.05 -11.35
N THR A 426 21.95 3.81 -10.45
CA THR A 426 22.11 3.43 -9.04
C THR A 426 21.68 4.60 -8.17
N ALA A 427 20.68 4.39 -7.34
CA ALA A 427 20.28 5.31 -6.29
C ALA A 427 20.81 4.81 -4.94
N THR A 428 21.44 5.69 -4.17
CA THR A 428 21.90 5.37 -2.82
C THR A 428 21.39 6.45 -1.88
N GLU A 429 20.73 6.04 -0.83
CA GLU A 429 20.29 6.91 0.25
C GLU A 429 20.92 6.45 1.57
N GLU A 430 21.48 7.37 2.32
CA GLU A 430 22.02 7.18 3.67
C GLU A 430 21.35 8.19 4.60
N GLY A 431 21.11 7.81 5.85
CA GLY A 431 20.52 8.73 6.80
C GLY A 431 20.78 8.33 8.24
N VAL A 432 20.80 9.34 9.09
CA VAL A 432 20.74 9.18 10.55
C VAL A 432 19.46 9.84 11.05
N TYR A 433 18.79 9.22 12.00
CA TYR A 433 17.54 9.72 12.53
C TYR A 433 17.46 9.60 14.04
N ALA A 434 16.68 10.49 14.64
CA ALA A 434 16.37 10.46 16.05
C ALA A 434 14.94 10.92 16.27
N ALA A 435 14.24 10.31 17.22
CA ALA A 435 12.96 10.78 17.73
C ALA A 435 12.89 10.55 19.25
N ALA A 436 12.39 11.55 19.96
CA ALA A 436 12.16 11.46 21.40
C ALA A 436 10.70 11.75 21.71
N ARG A 437 10.10 10.91 22.54
CA ARG A 437 8.77 11.11 23.12
C ARG A 437 8.96 11.59 24.57
N PHE A 438 8.64 12.84 24.78
CA PHE A 438 8.65 13.46 26.10
C PHE A 438 7.29 13.37 26.75
N ASN A 439 7.24 12.97 28.03
CA ASN A 439 6.03 12.89 28.84
C ASN A 439 6.13 13.93 29.98
N PRO A 440 5.95 15.26 29.71
CA PRO A 440 6.14 16.31 30.70
C PRO A 440 5.18 16.19 31.90
N PHE A 441 3.94 15.77 31.66
CA PHE A 441 2.93 15.41 32.65
C PHE A 441 2.00 14.36 32.06
N ASP A 442 1.25 13.62 32.88
CA ASP A 442 0.54 12.40 32.50
C ASP A 442 -0.31 12.52 31.22
N PRO A 443 -1.13 13.58 31.02
CA PRO A 443 -1.96 13.66 29.82
C PRO A 443 -1.23 14.21 28.59
N LEU A 444 0.05 14.66 28.69
CA LEU A 444 0.74 15.31 27.57
C LEU A 444 1.96 14.52 27.11
N HIS A 445 1.96 14.19 25.83
CA HIS A 445 3.06 13.55 25.14
C HIS A 445 3.51 14.41 23.95
N VAL A 446 4.80 14.72 23.91
CA VAL A 446 5.41 15.55 22.86
C VAL A 446 6.46 14.72 22.16
N ILE A 447 6.30 14.50 20.85
CA ILE A 447 7.26 13.76 20.03
C ILE A 447 7.99 14.76 19.16
N ILE A 448 9.32 14.74 19.21
CA ILE A 448 10.19 15.56 18.35
C ILE A 448 11.19 14.62 17.71
N GLY A 449 11.33 14.72 16.41
CA GLY A 449 12.28 13.90 15.66
C GLY A 449 12.85 14.65 14.45
N SER A 450 13.93 14.12 13.94
CA SER A 450 14.52 14.58 12.68
C SER A 450 15.34 13.48 12.04
N ARG A 451 15.38 13.50 10.72
CA ARG A 451 16.29 12.70 9.90
C ARG A 451 17.21 13.62 9.11
N LEU A 452 18.48 13.27 9.06
CA LEU A 452 19.47 13.90 8.18
C LEU A 452 19.84 12.88 7.10
N SER A 453 19.55 13.21 5.84
CA SER A 453 19.70 12.31 4.70
C SER A 453 20.74 12.80 3.71
N TRP A 454 21.41 11.86 3.08
CA TRP A 454 22.25 12.02 1.90
C TRP A 454 21.67 11.13 0.79
N TYR A 455 21.55 11.67 -0.42
CA TYR A 455 21.05 10.93 -1.56
C TYR A 455 21.98 11.11 -2.75
N LYS A 456 22.34 10.01 -3.41
CA LYS A 456 23.18 9.99 -4.60
C LYS A 456 22.48 9.18 -5.70
N TYR A 457 22.40 9.77 -6.89
CA TYR A 457 21.92 9.10 -8.08
C TYR A 457 23.00 9.13 -9.15
N ASP A 458 23.41 7.95 -9.60
CA ASP A 458 24.39 7.74 -10.67
C ASP A 458 23.63 7.15 -11.88
N ASN A 459 23.52 7.93 -12.96
CA ASN A 459 22.94 7.48 -14.23
C ASN A 459 24.03 6.95 -15.15
N ARG A 460 24.06 5.64 -15.38
CA ARG A 460 25.08 4.99 -16.22
C ARG A 460 24.72 4.94 -17.70
N SER A 461 23.49 5.26 -18.08
CA SER A 461 22.99 5.22 -19.47
C SER A 461 22.95 6.58 -20.13
N GLY A 462 23.28 7.65 -19.42
CA GLY A 462 23.17 9.02 -19.92
C GLY A 462 23.78 10.05 -18.98
N THR A 463 23.32 11.27 -19.10
CA THR A 463 23.68 12.39 -18.21
C THR A 463 22.62 12.54 -17.12
N GLY A 464 22.98 13.16 -16.01
CA GLY A 464 22.02 13.49 -14.95
C GLY A 464 22.37 12.92 -13.58
N ASP A 465 23.67 12.62 -13.35
CA ASP A 465 24.14 12.33 -11.99
C ASP A 465 23.88 13.51 -11.08
N TYR A 466 23.42 13.22 -9.86
CA TYR A 466 23.21 14.28 -8.89
C TYR A 466 23.32 13.78 -7.44
N LYS A 467 23.50 14.74 -6.54
CA LYS A 467 23.61 14.48 -5.10
C LYS A 467 22.75 15.48 -4.34
N VAL A 468 22.10 14.98 -3.29
CA VAL A 468 21.48 15.79 -2.23
C VAL A 468 22.31 15.54 -0.97
N THR A 469 22.78 16.60 -0.33
CA THR A 469 23.60 16.50 0.87
C THR A 469 22.90 17.19 2.03
N GLN A 470 22.87 16.49 3.19
CA GLN A 470 22.37 17.05 4.44
C GLN A 470 20.92 17.56 4.36
N GLN A 471 20.04 16.80 3.69
CA GLN A 471 18.62 17.11 3.72
C GLN A 471 18.07 16.79 5.11
N VAL A 472 17.60 17.81 5.80
CA VAL A 472 16.93 17.67 7.09
C VAL A 472 15.45 17.44 6.85
N THR A 473 14.89 16.47 7.53
CA THR A 473 13.47 16.11 7.50
C THR A 473 12.94 16.09 8.94
N PRO A 474 12.33 17.19 9.41
CA PRO A 474 11.81 17.30 10.77
C PRO A 474 10.50 16.56 10.96
N TYR A 475 10.24 16.21 12.21
CA TYR A 475 9.00 15.63 12.71
C TYR A 475 8.67 16.27 14.07
N ALA A 476 7.41 16.66 14.26
CA ALA A 476 6.90 17.10 15.54
C ALA A 476 5.46 16.62 15.72
N GLY A 477 5.14 16.10 16.90
CA GLY A 477 3.80 15.67 17.25
C GLY A 477 3.49 15.96 18.71
N VAL A 478 2.25 16.29 18.99
CA VAL A 478 1.72 16.48 20.35
C VAL A 478 0.48 15.64 20.48
N VAL A 479 0.39 14.86 21.53
CA VAL A 479 -0.81 14.11 21.92
C VAL A 479 -1.20 14.56 23.32
N TYR A 480 -2.47 14.89 23.49
CA TYR A 480 -3.04 15.24 24.79
C TYR A 480 -4.21 14.32 25.11
N ASP A 481 -4.07 13.52 26.15
CA ASP A 481 -5.08 12.61 26.65
C ASP A 481 -6.15 13.41 27.42
N ILE A 482 -7.35 13.52 26.86
CA ILE A 482 -8.49 14.16 27.51
C ILE A 482 -8.95 13.28 28.68
N ASN A 483 -8.90 11.97 28.47
CA ASN A 483 -9.19 10.91 29.45
C ASN A 483 -8.65 9.57 28.94
N ASP A 484 -8.92 8.47 29.62
CA ASP A 484 -8.44 7.14 29.27
C ASP A 484 -8.94 6.64 27.91
N THR A 485 -10.00 7.24 27.36
CA THR A 485 -10.59 6.85 26.08
C THR A 485 -10.19 7.76 24.93
N TYR A 486 -10.12 9.09 25.16
CA TYR A 486 -9.96 10.08 24.09
C TYR A 486 -8.67 10.86 24.19
N SER A 487 -8.00 11.01 23.04
CA SER A 487 -6.84 11.89 22.88
C SER A 487 -7.03 12.83 21.70
N VAL A 488 -6.56 14.04 21.82
CA VAL A 488 -6.42 14.97 20.67
C VAL A 488 -4.95 15.08 20.32
N TYR A 489 -4.67 15.32 19.04
CA TYR A 489 -3.30 15.47 18.59
C TYR A 489 -3.15 16.53 17.52
N ALA A 490 -1.92 17.01 17.39
CA ALA A 490 -1.48 17.79 16.23
C ALA A 490 -0.08 17.30 15.82
N SER A 491 0.20 17.31 14.52
CA SER A 491 1.52 16.97 14.02
C SER A 491 1.95 17.81 12.82
N TYR A 492 3.26 17.90 12.70
CA TYR A 492 3.99 18.44 11.55
C TYR A 492 5.01 17.40 11.10
N THR A 493 4.97 17.05 9.83
CA THR A 493 5.88 16.06 9.24
C THR A 493 6.35 16.51 7.88
N GLU A 494 7.60 16.19 7.54
CA GLU A 494 8.17 16.47 6.23
C GLU A 494 8.64 15.21 5.52
N ILE A 495 8.82 15.34 4.22
CA ILE A 495 9.47 14.38 3.33
C ILE A 495 10.11 15.13 2.16
N PHE A 496 11.16 14.58 1.57
CA PHE A 496 11.74 15.14 0.36
C PHE A 496 11.74 14.10 -0.76
N LYS A 497 11.64 14.58 -2.00
CA LYS A 497 11.73 13.71 -3.18
C LYS A 497 12.75 14.28 -4.16
N PRO A 498 13.84 13.55 -4.46
CA PRO A 498 14.78 13.94 -5.50
C PRO A 498 14.10 14.06 -6.86
N GLN A 499 14.60 14.94 -7.71
CA GLN A 499 14.13 15.14 -9.08
C GLN A 499 15.33 15.27 -10.02
N THR A 500 15.11 14.98 -11.32
CA THR A 500 16.18 14.88 -12.34
C THR A 500 16.20 16.05 -13.33
N GLN A 501 15.20 16.93 -13.25
CA GLN A 501 15.09 18.11 -14.13
C GLN A 501 16.22 19.08 -13.86
N GLN A 502 16.69 19.77 -14.92
CA GLN A 502 17.85 20.65 -14.87
C GLN A 502 17.47 22.12 -15.11
N ASP A 503 18.21 23.00 -14.46
CA ASP A 503 18.13 24.46 -14.66
C ASP A 503 18.89 24.91 -15.91
N VAL A 504 18.98 26.24 -16.11
CA VAL A 504 19.67 26.85 -17.25
C VAL A 504 21.18 26.58 -17.28
N ALA A 505 21.79 26.35 -16.11
CA ALA A 505 23.21 26.01 -15.97
C ALA A 505 23.48 24.51 -16.19
N GLY A 506 22.47 23.69 -16.34
CA GLY A 506 22.58 22.23 -16.44
C GLY A 506 22.69 21.55 -15.08
N SER A 507 22.50 22.27 -13.99
CA SER A 507 22.46 21.69 -12.65
C SER A 507 21.10 21.09 -12.37
N VAL A 508 21.07 19.93 -11.70
CA VAL A 508 19.81 19.31 -11.27
C VAL A 508 19.15 20.20 -10.22
N LEU A 509 17.83 20.34 -10.32
CA LEU A 509 17.04 21.13 -9.37
C LEU A 509 17.15 20.57 -7.95
N LYS A 510 17.00 21.45 -6.95
CA LYS A 510 16.83 21.02 -5.56
C LYS A 510 15.66 20.03 -5.43
N PRO A 511 15.67 19.13 -4.44
CA PRO A 511 14.57 18.20 -4.22
C PRO A 511 13.23 18.90 -4.06
N MET A 512 12.16 18.24 -4.47
CA MET A 512 10.82 18.57 -4.01
C MET A 512 10.74 18.35 -2.50
N THR A 513 10.05 19.21 -1.78
CA THR A 513 9.75 19.03 -0.36
C THR A 513 8.25 18.89 -0.17
N GLY A 514 7.84 17.98 0.69
CA GLY A 514 6.46 17.75 1.08
C GLY A 514 6.29 18.01 2.56
N GLU A 515 5.38 18.91 2.92
CA GLU A 515 5.00 19.23 4.29
C GLU A 515 3.59 18.73 4.56
N SER A 516 3.34 18.23 5.77
CA SER A 516 2.03 17.77 6.20
C SER A 516 1.73 18.26 7.60
N TYR A 517 0.64 18.99 7.73
CA TYR A 517 0.03 19.38 8.99
C TYR A 517 -1.20 18.53 9.23
N GLU A 518 -1.36 17.99 10.43
CA GLU A 518 -2.51 17.21 10.78
C GLU A 518 -2.98 17.52 12.19
N VAL A 519 -4.30 17.60 12.41
CA VAL A 519 -4.93 17.73 13.71
C VAL A 519 -6.09 16.75 13.79
N GLY A 520 -6.22 16.05 14.90
CA GLY A 520 -7.28 15.04 15.02
C GLY A 520 -7.62 14.67 16.46
N ILE A 521 -8.65 13.85 16.55
CA ILE A 521 -9.08 13.19 17.77
C ILE A 521 -9.06 11.67 17.54
N LYS A 522 -8.62 10.94 18.56
CA LYS A 522 -8.62 9.47 18.58
C LYS A 522 -9.33 8.96 19.80
N GLY A 523 -10.01 7.84 19.65
CA GLY A 523 -10.66 7.12 20.73
C GLY A 523 -10.22 5.66 20.73
N GLU A 524 -9.94 5.14 21.93
CA GLU A 524 -9.61 3.75 22.19
C GLU A 524 -10.63 3.19 23.19
N TYR A 525 -11.34 2.16 22.77
CA TYR A 525 -12.46 1.60 23.54
C TYR A 525 -12.17 0.14 23.84
N PHE A 526 -12.76 -0.36 24.93
CA PHE A 526 -12.69 -1.78 25.32
C PHE A 526 -11.24 -2.28 25.44
N ASN A 527 -10.37 -1.47 26.08
CA ASN A 527 -8.93 -1.76 26.25
C ASN A 527 -8.17 -2.00 24.91
N GLY A 528 -8.49 -1.22 23.88
CA GLY A 528 -7.82 -1.29 22.58
C GLY A 528 -8.48 -2.20 21.55
N GLU A 529 -9.55 -2.92 21.92
CA GLU A 529 -10.26 -3.79 20.97
C GLU A 529 -11.01 -3.02 19.87
N LEU A 530 -11.33 -1.72 20.08
CA LEU A 530 -11.94 -0.84 19.10
C LEU A 530 -11.24 0.51 19.10
N ASN A 531 -10.78 0.94 17.93
CA ASN A 531 -10.16 2.23 17.72
C ASN A 531 -10.99 3.08 16.77
N ALA A 532 -11.10 4.38 17.05
CA ALA A 532 -11.72 5.36 16.16
C ALA A 532 -10.86 6.62 16.04
N SER A 533 -10.89 7.27 14.89
CA SER A 533 -10.14 8.51 14.66
C SER A 533 -10.83 9.43 13.66
N VAL A 534 -10.66 10.74 13.85
CA VAL A 534 -11.02 11.76 12.87
C VAL A 534 -9.88 12.77 12.80
N ALA A 535 -9.41 13.04 11.61
CA ALA A 535 -8.29 13.94 11.36
C ALA A 535 -8.56 14.90 10.21
N LEU A 536 -8.11 16.13 10.36
CA LEU A 536 -8.01 17.13 9.28
C LEU A 536 -6.54 17.24 8.88
N PHE A 537 -6.26 17.23 7.58
CA PHE A 537 -4.91 17.38 7.07
C PHE A 537 -4.80 18.54 6.05
N ASP A 538 -3.64 19.15 6.01
CA ASP A 538 -3.23 20.15 5.03
C ASP A 538 -1.78 19.83 4.61
N MET A 539 -1.59 19.55 3.33
CA MET A 539 -0.32 19.10 2.79
C MET A 539 0.08 19.96 1.60
N THR A 540 1.36 20.32 1.53
CA THR A 540 1.91 21.06 0.40
C THR A 540 3.14 20.32 -0.14
N GLN A 541 3.24 20.21 -1.47
CA GLN A 541 4.46 19.77 -2.15
C GLN A 541 4.99 20.94 -2.97
N GLU A 542 6.19 21.38 -2.62
CA GLU A 542 6.88 22.51 -3.22
C GLU A 542 8.09 22.10 -4.04
N ASN A 543 8.71 23.07 -4.68
CA ASN A 543 9.92 22.91 -5.49
C ASN A 543 9.78 21.94 -6.66
N ARG A 544 8.55 21.71 -7.12
CA ARG A 544 8.29 20.89 -8.30
C ARG A 544 8.92 21.54 -9.53
N ALA A 545 9.45 20.73 -10.44
CA ALA A 545 10.01 21.22 -11.69
C ALA A 545 8.93 22.01 -12.47
N TYR A 546 9.20 23.28 -12.71
CA TYR A 546 8.38 24.21 -13.47
C TYR A 546 9.17 24.59 -14.74
N ALA A 547 8.68 24.20 -15.93
CA ALA A 547 9.35 24.53 -17.18
C ALA A 547 9.35 26.04 -17.41
N LEU A 548 10.51 26.62 -17.75
CA LEU A 548 10.64 28.06 -17.99
C LEU A 548 9.70 28.52 -19.11
N ASP A 549 9.05 29.67 -18.93
CA ASP A 549 8.14 30.25 -19.91
C ASP A 549 8.82 30.56 -21.24
N THR A 550 10.03 31.07 -21.14
CA THR A 550 10.90 31.30 -22.30
C THR A 550 12.15 30.46 -22.15
N GLN A 551 12.36 29.52 -23.07
CA GLN A 551 13.54 28.66 -23.04
C GLN A 551 14.77 29.44 -23.52
N PRO A 552 15.83 29.56 -22.72
CA PRO A 552 17.09 30.21 -23.11
C PRO A 552 17.74 29.55 -24.32
N ALA A 553 18.49 30.32 -25.10
CA ALA A 553 19.20 29.82 -26.26
C ALA A 553 20.18 28.65 -25.93
N SER A 554 20.78 28.66 -24.74
CA SER A 554 21.65 27.60 -24.25
C SER A 554 20.90 26.26 -24.05
N CYS A 555 19.64 26.30 -23.67
CA CYS A 555 18.82 25.12 -23.52
C CYS A 555 18.34 24.59 -24.88
N LEU A 556 17.89 25.49 -25.76
CA LEU A 556 17.46 25.15 -27.10
C LEU A 556 18.60 24.57 -27.95
N ALA A 557 19.81 25.11 -27.83
CA ALA A 557 21.00 24.62 -28.57
C ALA A 557 21.39 23.19 -28.20
N THR A 558 21.02 22.72 -26.99
CA THR A 558 21.25 21.35 -26.52
C THR A 558 20.01 20.47 -26.60
N ASN A 559 18.95 20.94 -27.26
CA ASN A 559 17.63 20.27 -27.35
C ASN A 559 17.09 19.84 -25.96
N ARG A 560 17.28 20.71 -24.97
CA ARG A 560 16.94 20.48 -23.55
C ARG A 560 15.87 21.46 -23.11
N THR A 561 14.88 20.98 -22.38
CA THR A 561 13.97 21.84 -21.62
C THR A 561 14.63 22.21 -20.30
N CYS A 562 14.68 23.49 -19.99
CA CYS A 562 15.18 24.01 -18.72
C CYS A 562 14.04 24.35 -17.78
N TYR A 563 14.28 24.10 -16.49
CA TYR A 563 13.28 24.18 -15.42
C TYR A 563 13.77 25.08 -14.28
N GLU A 564 12.84 25.52 -13.47
CA GLU A 564 13.09 26.04 -12.13
C GLU A 564 12.29 25.25 -11.08
N ALA A 565 12.77 25.24 -9.84
CA ALA A 565 12.09 24.58 -8.72
C ALA A 565 11.05 25.51 -8.09
N ALA A 566 9.93 25.74 -8.78
CA ALA A 566 8.93 26.75 -8.45
C ALA A 566 7.48 26.23 -8.48
N GLY A 567 7.23 25.02 -8.96
CA GLY A 567 5.89 24.43 -8.96
C GLY A 567 5.43 24.06 -7.56
N GLU A 568 4.13 24.16 -7.30
CA GLU A 568 3.50 23.91 -6.01
C GLU A 568 2.14 23.24 -6.18
N VAL A 569 1.87 22.25 -5.33
CA VAL A 569 0.60 21.54 -5.22
C VAL A 569 0.19 21.50 -3.76
N ARG A 570 -1.10 21.69 -3.48
CA ARG A 570 -1.66 21.60 -2.13
C ARG A 570 -2.79 20.57 -2.09
N SER A 571 -2.81 19.77 -1.04
CA SER A 571 -3.87 18.78 -0.76
C SER A 571 -4.40 18.96 0.64
N ARG A 572 -5.71 19.01 0.78
CA ARG A 572 -6.43 19.19 2.04
C ARG A 572 -7.55 18.18 2.15
N GLY A 573 -7.89 17.81 3.37
CA GLY A 573 -9.02 16.93 3.53
C GLY A 573 -9.29 16.51 4.96
N LEU A 574 -10.06 15.42 5.03
CA LEU A 574 -10.47 14.76 6.27
C LEU A 574 -10.33 13.26 6.09
N ASP A 575 -9.78 12.61 7.10
CA ASP A 575 -9.82 11.16 7.29
C ASP A 575 -10.64 10.84 8.55
N ALA A 576 -11.59 9.92 8.45
CA ALA A 576 -12.33 9.38 9.57
C ALA A 576 -12.31 7.86 9.49
N GLU A 577 -12.05 7.18 10.60
CA GLU A 577 -11.92 5.73 10.64
C GLU A 577 -12.40 5.16 11.96
N ILE A 578 -12.99 3.96 11.92
CA ILE A 578 -13.25 3.09 13.06
C ILE A 578 -12.85 1.67 12.68
N SER A 579 -12.17 0.94 13.55
CA SER A 579 -11.76 -0.45 13.30
C SER A 579 -11.61 -1.23 14.59
N GLY A 580 -12.13 -2.47 14.61
CA GLY A 580 -12.06 -3.40 15.76
C GLY A 580 -13.39 -4.02 16.11
N ALA A 581 -13.50 -4.50 17.35
CA ALA A 581 -14.67 -5.19 17.87
C ALA A 581 -15.74 -4.21 18.37
N ILE A 582 -16.92 -4.24 17.76
CA ILE A 582 -18.12 -3.55 18.27
C ILE A 582 -18.68 -4.32 19.45
N THR A 583 -18.65 -5.65 19.35
CA THR A 583 -18.90 -6.61 20.43
C THR A 583 -17.92 -7.78 20.23
N PRO A 584 -17.75 -8.69 21.20
CA PRO A 584 -16.87 -9.85 21.02
C PRO A 584 -17.14 -10.67 19.75
N ASP A 585 -18.40 -10.71 19.32
CA ASP A 585 -18.82 -11.47 18.14
C ASP A 585 -18.90 -10.61 16.86
N TRP A 586 -18.67 -9.30 16.95
CA TRP A 586 -18.87 -8.38 15.84
C TRP A 586 -17.65 -7.51 15.56
N GLN A 587 -16.92 -7.84 14.51
CA GLN A 587 -15.81 -7.05 13.99
C GLN A 587 -16.29 -6.09 12.89
N ALA A 588 -15.80 -4.87 12.91
CA ALA A 588 -16.11 -3.87 11.89
C ALA A 588 -14.90 -2.97 11.61
N SER A 589 -14.82 -2.51 10.36
CA SER A 589 -13.95 -1.42 9.95
C SER A 589 -14.71 -0.53 8.99
N ALA A 590 -14.69 0.78 9.22
CA ALA A 590 -15.28 1.77 8.32
C ALA A 590 -14.38 2.99 8.24
N ALA A 591 -14.21 3.52 7.04
CA ALA A 591 -13.39 4.71 6.80
C ALA A 591 -14.02 5.61 5.75
N TYR A 592 -13.93 6.91 5.99
CA TYR A 592 -14.30 7.95 5.04
C TYR A 592 -13.14 8.92 4.86
N THR A 593 -12.83 9.22 3.60
CA THR A 593 -11.78 10.17 3.23
C THR A 593 -12.33 11.23 2.27
N LEU A 594 -12.08 12.49 2.59
CA LEU A 594 -12.29 13.62 1.71
C LEU A 594 -10.92 14.16 1.28
N VAL A 595 -10.68 14.31 -0.03
CA VAL A 595 -9.42 14.84 -0.57
C VAL A 595 -9.70 15.95 -1.59
N LEU A 596 -9.05 17.09 -1.41
CA LEU A 596 -9.05 18.23 -2.33
C LEU A 596 -7.59 18.56 -2.69
N SER A 597 -7.09 18.01 -3.81
CA SER A 597 -5.74 18.29 -4.30
C SER A 597 -5.78 19.23 -5.51
N GLN A 598 -5.02 20.33 -5.45
CA GLN A 598 -5.05 21.39 -6.45
C GLN A 598 -3.66 21.91 -6.77
N PHE A 599 -3.46 22.34 -8.00
CA PHE A 599 -2.30 23.14 -8.38
C PHE A 599 -2.39 24.53 -7.73
N VAL A 600 -1.31 24.95 -7.10
CA VAL A 600 -1.10 26.32 -6.58
C VAL A 600 -0.27 27.11 -7.59
N LYS A 601 0.79 26.46 -8.13
CA LYS A 601 1.64 27.00 -9.19
C LYS A 601 2.10 25.88 -10.11
N ASP A 602 1.78 26.00 -11.40
CA ASP A 602 2.20 25.05 -12.44
C ASP A 602 2.26 25.74 -13.80
N LYS A 603 3.02 25.19 -14.76
CA LYS A 603 3.16 25.71 -16.13
C LYS A 603 1.95 25.39 -17.01
N ALA A 604 1.43 24.15 -16.86
CA ALA A 604 0.40 23.61 -17.72
C ALA A 604 -1.01 23.78 -17.15
N PHE A 605 -1.12 24.07 -15.84
CA PHE A 605 -2.39 24.10 -15.14
C PHE A 605 -2.57 25.38 -14.30
N ASP A 606 -3.71 26.01 -14.46
CA ASP A 606 -4.08 27.19 -13.67
C ASP A 606 -4.26 26.83 -12.18
N LYS A 607 -4.04 27.83 -11.34
CA LYS A 607 -4.30 27.74 -9.91
C LYS A 607 -5.75 27.31 -9.65
N GLY A 608 -5.91 26.29 -8.81
CA GLY A 608 -7.21 25.72 -8.44
C GLY A 608 -7.64 24.52 -9.28
N ASN A 609 -6.99 24.26 -10.41
CA ASN A 609 -7.21 23.02 -11.16
C ASN A 609 -6.83 21.80 -10.31
N LEU A 610 -7.61 20.70 -10.44
CA LEU A 610 -7.33 19.49 -9.72
C LEU A 610 -5.97 18.90 -10.11
N PHE A 611 -5.16 18.56 -9.12
CA PHE A 611 -3.85 17.92 -9.33
C PHE A 611 -4.01 16.44 -9.67
N ALA A 612 -4.81 15.71 -8.91
CA ALA A 612 -5.08 14.28 -9.10
C ALA A 612 -6.56 14.02 -9.38
N PRO A 613 -7.08 14.39 -10.59
CA PRO A 613 -8.50 14.20 -10.91
C PRO A 613 -8.94 12.75 -10.99
N ASN A 614 -8.01 11.82 -11.09
CA ASN A 614 -8.20 10.37 -11.07
C ASN A 614 -8.25 9.77 -9.65
N GLN A 615 -8.09 10.58 -8.61
CA GLN A 615 -8.40 10.21 -7.23
C GLN A 615 -9.76 10.75 -6.84
N PRO A 616 -10.65 9.94 -6.24
CA PRO A 616 -11.97 10.41 -5.85
C PRO A 616 -11.87 11.47 -4.75
N LYS A 617 -12.71 12.48 -4.85
CA LYS A 617 -12.87 13.49 -3.81
C LYS A 617 -13.44 12.90 -2.51
N HIS A 618 -14.40 12.01 -2.65
CA HIS A 618 -15.04 11.28 -1.56
C HIS A 618 -14.80 9.80 -1.74
N LEU A 619 -14.26 9.16 -0.72
CA LEU A 619 -13.98 7.73 -0.69
C LEU A 619 -14.52 7.16 0.63
N PHE A 620 -15.39 6.16 0.53
CA PHE A 620 -15.92 5.41 1.67
C PHE A 620 -15.60 3.93 1.50
N LYS A 621 -15.09 3.31 2.55
CA LYS A 621 -14.80 1.88 2.62
C LYS A 621 -15.28 1.35 3.95
N ALA A 622 -15.95 0.21 3.94
CA ALA A 622 -16.33 -0.47 5.17
C ALA A 622 -16.28 -1.98 4.97
N ALA A 623 -16.05 -2.70 6.04
CA ALA A 623 -16.12 -4.15 6.12
C ALA A 623 -16.61 -4.56 7.50
N THR A 624 -17.37 -5.62 7.57
CA THR A 624 -17.89 -6.15 8.84
C THR A 624 -18.04 -7.65 8.79
N THR A 625 -17.84 -8.31 9.93
CA THR A 625 -18.07 -9.73 10.13
C THR A 625 -18.75 -9.95 11.47
N TYR A 626 -19.83 -10.70 11.46
CA TYR A 626 -20.61 -11.05 12.65
C TYR A 626 -20.69 -12.57 12.83
N HIS A 627 -20.30 -13.06 13.99
CA HIS A 627 -20.45 -14.45 14.41
C HIS A 627 -21.84 -14.63 15.00
N LEU A 628 -22.64 -15.49 14.37
CA LEU A 628 -23.97 -15.77 14.84
C LEU A 628 -23.93 -16.52 16.19
N GLN A 629 -24.98 -16.37 16.98
CA GLN A 629 -25.03 -16.97 18.32
C GLN A 629 -26.01 -18.15 18.38
N GLY A 630 -25.99 -18.88 19.51
CA GLY A 630 -26.86 -20.02 19.77
C GLY A 630 -26.58 -21.19 18.81
N ASP A 631 -27.60 -21.78 18.26
CA ASP A 631 -27.48 -22.95 17.36
C ASP A 631 -26.68 -22.64 16.07
N LEU A 632 -26.51 -21.37 15.73
CA LEU A 632 -25.78 -20.89 14.58
C LEU A 632 -24.38 -20.39 14.88
N GLN A 633 -23.83 -20.63 16.07
CA GLN A 633 -22.50 -20.14 16.50
C GLN A 633 -21.33 -20.56 15.61
N LYS A 634 -21.53 -21.56 14.75
CA LYS A 634 -20.55 -22.00 13.74
C LYS A 634 -20.59 -21.16 12.46
N VAL A 635 -21.59 -20.30 12.30
CA VAL A 635 -21.79 -19.45 11.13
C VAL A 635 -21.27 -18.05 11.41
N ARG A 636 -20.53 -17.50 10.48
CA ARG A 636 -20.23 -16.07 10.43
C ARG A 636 -20.68 -15.49 9.09
N ILE A 637 -21.15 -14.26 9.12
CA ILE A 637 -21.56 -13.53 7.93
C ILE A 637 -20.85 -12.20 7.87
N GLY A 638 -20.56 -11.74 6.70
CA GLY A 638 -19.86 -10.47 6.51
C GLY A 638 -20.31 -9.74 5.26
N ALA A 639 -19.99 -8.48 5.22
CA ALA A 639 -20.19 -7.62 4.06
C ALA A 639 -19.08 -6.59 3.98
N ASP A 640 -18.77 -6.16 2.78
CA ASP A 640 -17.90 -5.03 2.53
C ASP A 640 -18.49 -4.09 1.47
N VAL A 641 -18.05 -2.83 1.52
CA VAL A 641 -18.44 -1.82 0.55
C VAL A 641 -17.26 -0.89 0.27
N LEU A 642 -17.07 -0.60 -1.01
CA LEU A 642 -16.23 0.49 -1.49
C LEU A 642 -17.13 1.43 -2.30
N ALA A 643 -17.22 2.70 -1.91
CA ALA A 643 -17.97 3.72 -2.63
C ALA A 643 -17.09 4.95 -2.86
N GLN A 644 -17.18 5.53 -4.04
CA GLN A 644 -16.41 6.73 -4.40
C GLN A 644 -17.19 7.70 -5.26
N SER A 645 -16.81 8.97 -5.18
CA SER A 645 -17.30 10.02 -6.07
C SER A 645 -16.70 9.89 -7.48
N ALA A 646 -17.26 10.63 -8.44
CA ALA A 646 -16.76 10.72 -9.80
C ALA A 646 -15.27 11.09 -9.84
N THR A 647 -14.58 10.56 -10.85
CA THR A 647 -13.19 10.85 -11.20
C THR A 647 -13.05 11.00 -12.71
N TYR A 648 -11.93 11.57 -13.16
CA TYR A 648 -11.65 11.66 -14.59
C TYR A 648 -10.16 11.59 -14.90
N GLY A 649 -9.83 11.17 -16.12
CA GLY A 649 -8.50 11.26 -16.71
C GLY A 649 -8.47 12.25 -17.86
N ARG A 650 -7.44 13.09 -17.94
CA ARG A 650 -7.29 14.04 -19.05
C ARG A 650 -6.88 13.32 -20.33
N VAL A 651 -7.57 13.58 -21.44
CA VAL A 651 -7.31 12.96 -22.76
C VAL A 651 -7.43 14.03 -23.83
N GLY A 652 -6.34 14.36 -24.51
CA GLY A 652 -6.32 15.44 -25.50
C GLY A 652 -6.82 16.76 -24.89
N ASN A 653 -7.84 17.35 -25.49
CA ASN A 653 -8.51 18.57 -24.98
C ASN A 653 -9.74 18.26 -24.12
N GLY A 654 -10.09 16.98 -23.92
CA GLY A 654 -11.21 16.50 -23.13
C GLY A 654 -10.75 15.63 -21.96
N HIS A 655 -11.65 14.78 -21.49
CA HIS A 655 -11.37 13.84 -20.39
C HIS A 655 -12.27 12.62 -20.49
N ALA A 656 -11.73 11.50 -20.05
CA ALA A 656 -12.49 10.27 -19.84
C ALA A 656 -13.04 10.28 -18.41
N GLU A 657 -14.32 10.02 -18.27
CA GLU A 657 -15.02 10.13 -16.97
C GLU A 657 -15.31 8.76 -16.36
N GLN A 658 -15.30 8.74 -15.05
CA GLN A 658 -15.84 7.68 -14.22
C GLN A 658 -16.91 8.26 -13.31
N ASP A 659 -18.15 7.83 -13.52
CA ASP A 659 -19.27 8.18 -12.65
C ASP A 659 -19.06 7.69 -11.21
N PRO A 660 -19.74 8.28 -10.20
CA PRO A 660 -19.76 7.73 -8.87
C PRO A 660 -20.24 6.29 -8.87
N TYR A 661 -19.61 5.44 -8.05
CA TYR A 661 -20.04 4.04 -7.95
C TYR A 661 -19.86 3.48 -6.55
N ALA A 662 -20.54 2.36 -6.30
CA ALA A 662 -20.33 1.53 -5.12
C ALA A 662 -20.22 0.06 -5.51
N VAL A 663 -19.24 -0.62 -4.92
CA VAL A 663 -19.03 -2.06 -5.05
C VAL A 663 -19.33 -2.69 -3.71
N VAL A 664 -20.14 -3.73 -3.69
CA VAL A 664 -20.54 -4.45 -2.48
C VAL A 664 -20.07 -5.89 -2.57
N GLY A 665 -19.45 -6.38 -1.51
CA GLY A 665 -19.11 -7.79 -1.31
C GLY A 665 -19.93 -8.39 -0.17
N LEU A 666 -20.14 -9.71 -0.22
CA LEU A 666 -20.77 -10.49 0.84
C LEU A 666 -19.87 -11.69 1.18
N MET A 667 -19.86 -12.07 2.44
CA MET A 667 -19.12 -13.23 2.93
C MET A 667 -20.01 -14.09 3.82
N ALA A 668 -19.86 -15.39 3.70
CA ALA A 668 -20.37 -16.35 4.65
C ALA A 668 -19.28 -17.38 5.01
N GLY A 669 -19.11 -17.65 6.28
CA GLY A 669 -18.18 -18.66 6.78
C GLY A 669 -18.90 -19.67 7.67
N TYR A 670 -18.40 -20.90 7.67
CA TYR A 670 -18.92 -21.99 8.47
C TYR A 670 -17.79 -22.82 9.06
N ARG A 671 -17.68 -22.85 10.39
CA ARG A 671 -16.74 -23.71 11.11
C ARG A 671 -17.36 -25.08 11.25
N LEU A 672 -16.88 -26.06 10.44
CA LEU A 672 -17.38 -27.43 10.49
C LEU A 672 -17.07 -28.07 11.86
N ASP A 673 -15.80 -27.96 12.27
CA ASP A 673 -15.29 -28.41 13.56
C ASP A 673 -14.09 -27.55 13.99
N GLU A 674 -13.27 -28.00 14.96
CA GLU A 674 -12.09 -27.27 15.46
C GLU A 674 -10.96 -27.14 14.43
N HIS A 675 -10.94 -28.03 13.41
CA HIS A 675 -9.91 -28.07 12.40
C HIS A 675 -10.35 -27.48 11.05
N TRP A 676 -11.62 -27.54 10.69
CA TRP A 676 -12.11 -27.19 9.36
C TRP A 676 -12.98 -25.93 9.36
N ASP A 677 -12.60 -25.00 8.52
CA ASP A 677 -13.33 -23.75 8.27
C ASP A 677 -13.58 -23.56 6.76
N ALA A 678 -14.84 -23.40 6.38
CA ALA A 678 -15.27 -23.13 5.01
C ALA A 678 -15.73 -21.67 4.88
N ARG A 679 -15.38 -21.02 3.78
CA ARG A 679 -15.76 -19.64 3.51
C ARG A 679 -16.15 -19.46 2.04
N VAL A 680 -17.13 -18.58 1.81
CA VAL A 680 -17.55 -18.11 0.50
C VAL A 680 -17.51 -16.59 0.49
N ASN A 681 -16.82 -15.99 -0.48
CA ASN A 681 -16.82 -14.57 -0.74
C ASN A 681 -17.50 -14.33 -2.10
N LEU A 682 -18.54 -13.50 -2.14
CA LEU A 682 -19.22 -13.05 -3.35
C LEU A 682 -18.88 -11.56 -3.53
N ASN A 683 -17.99 -11.27 -4.45
CA ASN A 683 -17.51 -9.92 -4.73
C ASN A 683 -18.36 -9.24 -5.80
N ASN A 684 -18.48 -7.91 -5.73
CA ASN A 684 -19.25 -7.10 -6.67
C ASN A 684 -20.65 -7.68 -6.93
N VAL A 685 -21.40 -7.91 -5.86
CA VAL A 685 -22.71 -8.59 -5.87
C VAL A 685 -23.68 -7.99 -6.90
N LEU A 686 -23.64 -6.66 -7.06
CA LEU A 686 -24.49 -5.89 -7.96
C LEU A 686 -24.00 -5.88 -9.41
N ASP A 687 -22.85 -6.51 -9.69
CA ASP A 687 -22.17 -6.51 -11.01
C ASP A 687 -21.92 -5.08 -11.54
N GLN A 688 -21.56 -4.15 -10.63
CA GLN A 688 -21.27 -2.77 -11.00
C GLN A 688 -20.12 -2.71 -11.99
N LYS A 689 -20.36 -2.09 -13.16
CA LYS A 689 -19.32 -1.79 -14.16
C LYS A 689 -18.70 -0.42 -13.82
N TYR A 690 -17.38 -0.38 -13.66
CA TYR A 690 -16.64 0.83 -13.34
C TYR A 690 -15.20 0.74 -13.85
N TRP A 691 -14.59 1.89 -14.10
CA TRP A 691 -13.18 1.97 -14.43
C TRP A 691 -12.31 1.94 -13.16
N GLN A 692 -11.49 0.91 -13.01
CA GLN A 692 -10.42 0.87 -11.99
C GLN A 692 -9.15 1.56 -12.49
N GLY A 693 -8.93 1.57 -13.80
CA GLY A 693 -7.98 2.40 -14.50
C GLY A 693 -8.71 3.21 -15.55
N ILE A 694 -8.68 4.53 -15.47
CA ILE A 694 -9.38 5.40 -16.43
C ILE A 694 -8.62 5.38 -17.75
N PRO A 695 -9.29 5.15 -18.89
CA PRO A 695 -8.64 5.05 -20.19
C PRO A 695 -8.00 6.38 -20.62
N THR A 696 -6.95 6.28 -21.42
CA THR A 696 -6.30 7.38 -22.14
C THR A 696 -6.38 7.14 -23.65
N ALA A 697 -5.94 8.10 -24.46
CA ALA A 697 -5.91 7.95 -25.92
C ALA A 697 -5.01 6.78 -26.40
N SER A 698 -4.07 6.31 -25.57
CA SER A 698 -3.15 5.21 -25.88
C SER A 698 -3.38 3.95 -25.05
N GLY A 699 -4.53 3.85 -24.36
CA GLY A 699 -4.84 2.72 -23.49
C GLY A 699 -4.95 3.13 -22.02
N SER A 700 -4.53 2.25 -21.11
CA SER A 700 -4.60 2.37 -19.64
C SER A 700 -5.99 2.13 -19.04
N GLY A 701 -7.04 1.99 -19.84
CA GLY A 701 -8.39 1.69 -19.37
C GLY A 701 -8.52 0.24 -18.92
N THR A 702 -8.90 0.03 -17.65
CA THR A 702 -9.18 -1.30 -17.13
C THR A 702 -10.44 -1.23 -16.28
N TYR A 703 -11.43 -2.05 -16.58
CA TYR A 703 -12.60 -2.17 -15.73
C TYR A 703 -12.25 -2.87 -14.42
N GLY A 704 -13.00 -2.59 -13.37
CA GLY A 704 -12.99 -3.39 -12.16
C GLY A 704 -13.62 -4.75 -12.40
N ASP A 705 -13.26 -5.70 -11.52
CA ASP A 705 -13.71 -7.09 -11.65
C ASP A 705 -15.25 -7.18 -11.68
N PRO A 706 -15.84 -7.96 -12.60
CA PRO A 706 -17.25 -8.31 -12.58
C PRO A 706 -17.62 -9.06 -11.29
N ARG A 707 -18.92 -9.31 -11.08
CA ARG A 707 -19.36 -10.18 -10.00
C ARG A 707 -18.65 -11.52 -10.08
N ASN A 708 -18.05 -11.93 -8.96
CA ASN A 708 -17.29 -13.17 -8.87
C ASN A 708 -17.46 -13.84 -7.51
N LEU A 709 -17.24 -15.14 -7.50
CA LEU A 709 -17.36 -16.00 -6.35
C LEU A 709 -16.00 -16.64 -6.06
N MET A 710 -15.64 -16.73 -4.76
CA MET A 710 -14.53 -17.51 -4.28
C MET A 710 -14.99 -18.38 -3.11
N PHE A 711 -14.78 -19.69 -3.22
CA PHE A 711 -14.91 -20.64 -2.14
C PHE A 711 -13.53 -20.97 -1.57
N SER A 712 -13.41 -21.04 -0.26
CA SER A 712 -12.15 -21.39 0.44
C SER A 712 -12.44 -22.41 1.53
N LEU A 713 -11.58 -23.41 1.65
CA LEU A 713 -11.60 -24.41 2.71
C LEU A 713 -10.24 -24.42 3.41
N LYS A 714 -10.24 -24.14 4.71
CA LYS A 714 -9.04 -24.10 5.55
C LYS A 714 -9.08 -25.26 6.54
N TRP A 715 -7.98 -26.00 6.58
CA TRP A 715 -7.69 -26.95 7.65
C TRP A 715 -6.61 -26.38 8.55
N THR A 716 -6.75 -26.57 9.86
CA THR A 716 -5.78 -26.12 10.88
C THR A 716 -5.55 -27.26 11.86
N LEU A 717 -4.28 -27.49 12.27
CA LEU A 717 -3.89 -28.53 13.23
C LEU A 717 -4.53 -28.26 14.59
#